data_b09ac34316f23bb85b8fe2da77df72c9
#
_entry.id   b09ac34316f23bb85b8fe2da77df72c9
#
_cell.length_a   1.000
_cell.length_b   1.000
_cell.length_c   1.000
_cell.angle_alpha   90.00
_cell.angle_beta   90.00
_cell.angle_gamma   90.00
#
_symmetry.space_group_name_H-M   'P 1'
#
loop_
_entity.id
_entity.type
_entity.pdbx_description
1 polymer ?
#
loop_
_entity_poly.entity_id
_entity_poly.type
_entity_poly.pdbx_seq_one_letter_code
_entity_poly.pdbx_strand_id
1 'polypeptide(L)'
;MSTSSLRIRKVAVLGAGVMGAQIAAHLVNADVDTILFDLPAREGPKSGIAIKAIANLAKLSPAPLAEASRAAAITPANYDEHLDRLKECDLIIEAIAERLDWKLDLYKKIAPYVSDSAFIASNTSGLSINALAEALPASMRPRFSGIHFFNPPRYMHLVELIPDRQTDPALLASLEAFLTTTLGKGVVFAKDTPNFIGNRIGVFSILATMHHTEQFKLGFDAVDAITGPAIGRPKSATYRTSDVVGLDTMAHVIRTMDDTLPDDPWHKYFKAPAWLAALIEKGALGQKSGAGFFRKVGKEIQVIDLDSQDYRPATQTASEEAARILALRNPAEKFAALRASADPQARFLWAMFRDLFHYTAFHLADIAESARHVDLAIRWGYGWKLGPFETWQAAGWKQVAQWIGEDIAAGKAMSDAPLPGWVTDGRDGVHGSAGSWSPGQSRNLPRSTATVHQRQLFPDPLLGESADSGITVWENEGVRLWHQDDGIGIVSFKTKMNTVNDAVLDGLQHCVAECEKNFRAMVIWQSGEPFSAGADLKGALGLVKEGRIDAFTAMISNFQATSMRLKYALVPVVAAVRGMAFGGGCEFQMHAARTVAALESYIGLVEAGVGLLPAGGGLKELALRAARNSVDGDPFNGIRKAFEAAAMAKVSGSALEAKQLGLLRQDDVIVFNPFELLFVAKRVAASMADSGWRPPLPARDISVAGDVGTASLKMMLVNMREGRFISPHDYEIGSRIADTLCGGNIERGSAVDEAWLLDLERKHFVELAQMPLTQERIAHTLATGKPLRN
;
A
#
# COMPACT_ATOMS: atom_id res chain seq x y z
N MET A 1 11.76 38.37 5.48
CA MET A 1 12.38 37.72 4.32
C MET A 1 11.41 36.66 3.85
N SER A 2 10.94 36.72 2.62
CA SER A 2 10.07 35.71 2.03
C SER A 2 10.87 34.42 1.94
N THR A 3 10.56 33.42 2.79
CA THR A 3 11.08 32.06 2.63
C THR A 3 10.53 31.55 1.30
N SER A 4 11.38 31.46 0.28
CA SER A 4 11.02 30.87 -1.02
C SER A 4 10.70 29.39 -0.78
N SER A 5 9.41 29.06 -0.71
CA SER A 5 8.99 27.64 -0.65
C SER A 5 9.27 27.02 -2.02
N LEU A 6 10.02 25.94 -2.05
CA LEU A 6 10.23 25.13 -3.25
C LEU A 6 8.87 24.57 -3.71
N ARG A 7 8.44 24.95 -4.93
CA ARG A 7 7.23 24.43 -5.56
C ARG A 7 7.63 23.53 -6.71
N ILE A 8 7.39 22.24 -6.58
CA ILE A 8 7.78 21.24 -7.57
C ILE A 8 6.58 20.96 -8.48
N ARG A 9 6.71 21.32 -9.75
CA ARG A 9 5.72 21.08 -10.82
C ARG A 9 6.27 20.16 -11.90
N LYS A 10 7.60 20.26 -12.14
CA LYS A 10 8.29 19.52 -13.19
C LYS A 10 9.55 18.86 -12.64
N VAL A 11 9.71 17.58 -12.93
CA VAL A 11 10.82 16.77 -12.44
C VAL A 11 11.57 16.10 -13.59
N ALA A 12 12.90 16.18 -13.56
CA ALA A 12 13.74 15.32 -14.38
C ALA A 12 14.23 14.13 -13.57
N VAL A 13 14.09 12.93 -14.13
CA VAL A 13 14.69 11.72 -13.60
C VAL A 13 15.84 11.29 -14.50
N LEU A 14 17.05 11.23 -13.96
CA LEU A 14 18.28 10.91 -14.68
C LEU A 14 18.63 9.45 -14.49
N GLY A 15 18.52 8.65 -15.56
CA GLY A 15 18.70 7.21 -15.58
C GLY A 15 17.36 6.47 -15.73
N ALA A 16 17.16 5.77 -16.84
CA ALA A 16 15.97 5.00 -17.17
C ALA A 16 16.11 3.51 -16.78
N GLY A 17 16.90 3.23 -15.73
CA GLY A 17 16.98 1.92 -15.11
C GLY A 17 15.71 1.55 -14.34
N VAL A 18 15.75 0.44 -13.59
CA VAL A 18 14.61 -0.08 -12.83
C VAL A 18 14.02 0.97 -11.90
N MET A 19 14.86 1.67 -11.12
CA MET A 19 14.38 2.67 -10.17
C MET A 19 13.92 3.94 -10.87
N GLY A 20 14.72 4.50 -11.79
CA GLY A 20 14.39 5.77 -12.43
C GLY A 20 13.09 5.71 -13.23
N ALA A 21 12.86 4.64 -14.00
CA ALA A 21 11.61 4.46 -14.74
C ALA A 21 10.39 4.35 -13.81
N GLN A 22 10.51 3.65 -12.69
CA GLN A 22 9.42 3.51 -11.72
C GLN A 22 9.20 4.77 -10.87
N ILE A 23 10.26 5.55 -10.57
CA ILE A 23 10.13 6.88 -9.95
C ILE A 23 9.37 7.81 -10.90
N ALA A 24 9.75 7.83 -12.19
CA ALA A 24 9.03 8.61 -13.21
C ALA A 24 7.55 8.20 -13.31
N ALA A 25 7.25 6.90 -13.26
CA ALA A 25 5.88 6.40 -13.22
C ALA A 25 5.12 6.90 -11.98
N HIS A 26 5.75 6.90 -10.81
CA HIS A 26 5.10 7.37 -9.59
C HIS A 26 4.86 8.89 -9.58
N LEU A 27 5.76 9.66 -10.15
CA LEU A 27 5.61 11.11 -10.35
C LEU A 27 4.39 11.42 -11.23
N VAL A 28 4.25 10.77 -12.40
CA VAL A 28 3.08 11.00 -13.26
C VAL A 28 1.79 10.44 -12.67
N ASN A 29 1.83 9.42 -11.79
CA ASN A 29 0.65 9.03 -11.02
C ASN A 29 0.13 10.21 -10.16
N ALA A 30 1.04 11.07 -9.68
CA ALA A 30 0.73 12.24 -8.85
C ALA A 30 0.55 13.54 -9.67
N ASP A 31 0.31 13.43 -10.99
CA ASP A 31 0.14 14.56 -11.91
C ASP A 31 1.35 15.52 -11.95
N VAL A 32 2.55 15.00 -11.72
CA VAL A 32 3.81 15.77 -11.84
C VAL A 32 4.39 15.62 -13.25
N ASP A 33 4.60 16.72 -13.96
CA ASP A 33 5.24 16.71 -15.29
C ASP A 33 6.66 16.11 -15.17
N THR A 34 6.95 15.08 -15.95
CA THR A 34 8.14 14.27 -15.74
C THR A 34 8.90 14.02 -17.04
N ILE A 35 10.22 14.29 -17.01
CA ILE A 35 11.15 13.96 -18.08
C ILE A 35 12.06 12.82 -17.61
N LEU A 36 12.12 11.73 -18.38
CA LEU A 36 13.00 10.60 -18.09
C LEU A 36 14.21 10.63 -19.05
N PHE A 37 15.39 10.83 -18.49
CA PHE A 37 16.66 10.87 -19.22
C PHE A 37 17.40 9.55 -19.17
N ASP A 38 18.13 9.24 -20.25
CA ASP A 38 19.17 8.23 -20.25
C ASP A 38 20.26 8.56 -21.30
N LEU A 39 21.26 7.70 -21.43
CA LEU A 39 22.25 7.77 -22.48
C LEU A 39 21.61 7.71 -23.88
N PRO A 40 22.22 8.33 -24.89
CA PRO A 40 21.71 8.21 -26.25
C PRO A 40 21.82 6.75 -26.72
N ALA A 41 20.78 6.26 -27.37
CA ALA A 41 20.80 4.93 -27.97
C ALA A 41 21.78 4.88 -29.12
N ARG A 42 22.48 3.76 -29.27
CA ARG A 42 23.42 3.52 -30.37
C ARG A 42 22.71 3.35 -31.70
N GLU A 43 21.52 2.78 -31.68
CA GLU A 43 20.68 2.50 -32.86
C GLU A 43 19.26 3.01 -32.64
N GLY A 44 18.59 3.45 -33.69
CA GLY A 44 17.23 3.97 -33.65
C GLY A 44 17.17 5.42 -33.11
N PRO A 45 16.02 5.81 -32.54
CA PRO A 45 15.83 7.15 -31.95
C PRO A 45 16.83 7.38 -30.81
N LYS A 46 17.45 8.55 -30.73
CA LYS A 46 18.42 8.89 -29.68
C LYS A 46 17.91 8.68 -28.26
N SER A 47 16.62 8.97 -27.99
CA SER A 47 15.98 8.70 -26.69
C SER A 47 15.45 7.25 -26.57
N GLY A 48 15.90 6.31 -27.39
CA GLY A 48 15.40 4.93 -27.48
C GLY A 48 15.47 4.14 -26.17
N ILE A 49 16.47 4.42 -25.32
CA ILE A 49 16.60 3.76 -23.99
C ILE A 49 15.43 4.18 -23.09
N ALA A 50 15.17 5.47 -22.96
CA ALA A 50 14.07 5.99 -22.17
C ALA A 50 12.69 5.56 -22.73
N ILE A 51 12.50 5.58 -24.06
CA ILE A 51 11.28 5.10 -24.72
C ILE A 51 11.02 3.64 -24.37
N LYS A 52 12.04 2.78 -24.47
CA LYS A 52 11.91 1.35 -24.14
C LYS A 52 11.60 1.13 -22.67
N ALA A 53 12.23 1.90 -21.77
CA ALA A 53 11.98 1.83 -20.33
C ALA A 53 10.52 2.18 -20.02
N ILE A 54 9.97 3.27 -20.58
CA ILE A 54 8.56 3.67 -20.43
C ILE A 54 7.62 2.58 -20.94
N ALA A 55 7.87 2.03 -22.13
CA ALA A 55 7.04 0.96 -22.71
C ALA A 55 7.05 -0.32 -21.84
N ASN A 56 8.15 -0.60 -21.14
CA ASN A 56 8.26 -1.76 -20.27
C ASN A 56 7.50 -1.61 -18.95
N LEU A 57 7.16 -0.40 -18.50
CA LEU A 57 6.37 -0.17 -17.26
C LEU A 57 5.05 -0.95 -17.29
N ALA A 58 4.39 -1.05 -18.44
CA ALA A 58 3.13 -1.78 -18.57
C ALA A 58 3.23 -3.30 -18.36
N LYS A 59 4.46 -3.86 -18.39
CA LYS A 59 4.72 -5.30 -18.23
C LYS A 59 5.09 -5.69 -16.80
N LEU A 60 5.34 -4.70 -15.94
CA LEU A 60 5.78 -4.95 -14.57
C LEU A 60 4.62 -5.37 -13.67
N SER A 61 4.90 -6.27 -12.75
CA SER A 61 3.98 -6.68 -11.68
C SER A 61 4.75 -6.67 -10.35
N PRO A 62 4.24 -5.93 -9.35
CA PRO A 62 3.03 -5.09 -9.38
C PRO A 62 3.18 -3.88 -10.32
N ALA A 63 2.04 -3.38 -10.83
CA ALA A 63 2.00 -2.29 -11.82
C ALA A 63 2.52 -0.97 -11.25
N PRO A 64 3.60 -0.35 -11.79
CA PRO A 64 4.11 0.93 -11.30
C PRO A 64 3.21 2.12 -11.64
N LEU A 65 2.45 2.03 -12.74
CA LEU A 65 1.44 3.00 -13.12
C LEU A 65 0.10 2.66 -12.45
N ALA A 66 -0.52 3.65 -11.82
CA ALA A 66 -1.85 3.51 -11.22
C ALA A 66 -2.96 3.44 -12.29
N GLU A 67 -2.64 3.94 -13.49
CA GLU A 67 -3.43 3.90 -14.70
C GLU A 67 -2.47 3.78 -15.89
N ALA A 68 -2.65 2.76 -16.73
CA ALA A 68 -1.69 2.43 -17.79
C ALA A 68 -1.49 3.58 -18.80
N SER A 69 -2.51 4.37 -19.08
CA SER A 69 -2.46 5.53 -19.99
C SER A 69 -1.49 6.63 -19.54
N ARG A 70 -1.17 6.71 -18.26
CA ARG A 70 -0.23 7.71 -17.70
C ARG A 70 1.20 7.54 -18.17
N ALA A 71 1.57 6.40 -18.74
CA ALA A 71 2.86 6.24 -19.41
C ALA A 71 3.11 7.30 -20.48
N ALA A 72 2.08 7.76 -21.16
CA ALA A 72 2.17 8.80 -22.19
C ALA A 72 2.53 10.20 -21.65
N ALA A 73 2.38 10.42 -20.34
CA ALA A 73 2.76 11.67 -19.67
C ALA A 73 4.26 11.74 -19.33
N ILE A 74 5.00 10.64 -19.46
CA ILE A 74 6.46 10.65 -19.25
C ILE A 74 7.13 11.04 -20.57
N THR A 75 7.86 12.16 -20.55
CA THR A 75 8.61 12.61 -21.72
C THR A 75 9.98 11.91 -21.78
N PRO A 76 10.29 11.11 -22.83
CA PRO A 76 11.61 10.52 -22.97
C PRO A 76 12.64 11.55 -23.43
N ALA A 77 13.85 11.50 -22.88
CA ALA A 77 14.95 12.39 -23.21
C ALA A 77 16.31 11.65 -23.21
N ASN A 78 17.35 12.31 -23.74
CA ASN A 78 18.71 11.82 -23.68
C ASN A 78 19.70 12.96 -23.37
N TYR A 79 20.91 12.60 -22.91
CA TYR A 79 21.93 13.56 -22.47
C TYR A 79 22.67 14.31 -23.61
N ASP A 80 22.44 14.00 -24.87
CA ASP A 80 23.08 14.66 -26.00
C ASP A 80 22.22 15.80 -26.56
N GLU A 81 20.90 15.61 -26.60
CA GLU A 81 19.98 16.52 -27.31
C GLU A 81 19.09 17.35 -26.37
N HIS A 82 18.94 16.95 -25.10
CA HIS A 82 17.87 17.48 -24.25
C HIS A 82 18.33 18.12 -22.95
N LEU A 83 19.65 18.28 -22.70
CA LEU A 83 20.13 18.85 -21.43
C LEU A 83 19.57 20.22 -21.11
N ASP A 84 19.30 21.03 -22.13
CA ASP A 84 18.70 22.37 -21.94
C ASP A 84 17.33 22.31 -21.24
N ARG A 85 16.62 21.19 -21.32
CA ARG A 85 15.32 21.02 -20.65
C ARG A 85 15.43 20.90 -19.14
N LEU A 86 16.62 20.65 -18.58
CA LEU A 86 16.85 20.67 -17.13
C LEU A 86 16.56 22.04 -16.52
N LYS A 87 16.68 23.14 -17.30
CA LYS A 87 16.35 24.51 -16.87
C LYS A 87 14.88 24.69 -16.53
N GLU A 88 13.99 23.83 -17.09
CA GLU A 88 12.57 23.86 -16.88
C GLU A 88 12.13 23.11 -15.60
N CYS A 89 13.04 22.35 -14.99
CA CYS A 89 12.74 21.44 -13.89
C CYS A 89 12.95 22.10 -12.53
N ASP A 90 12.02 21.87 -11.61
CA ASP A 90 12.09 22.32 -10.22
C ASP A 90 12.86 21.32 -9.33
N LEU A 91 12.86 20.02 -9.72
CA LEU A 91 13.57 18.94 -9.04
C LEU A 91 14.24 18.03 -10.07
N ILE A 92 15.47 17.63 -9.79
CA ILE A 92 16.23 16.68 -10.58
C ILE A 92 16.59 15.51 -9.69
N ILE A 93 16.13 14.30 -10.02
CA ILE A 93 16.40 13.06 -9.28
C ILE A 93 17.36 12.20 -10.10
N GLU A 94 18.59 12.03 -9.61
CA GLU A 94 19.57 11.15 -10.22
C GLU A 94 19.35 9.70 -9.75
N ALA A 95 19.21 8.78 -10.68
CA ALA A 95 18.97 7.35 -10.46
C ALA A 95 19.75 6.48 -11.46
N ILE A 96 21.01 6.88 -11.79
CA ILE A 96 21.92 6.08 -12.62
C ILE A 96 22.56 4.96 -11.81
N ALA A 97 23.42 4.16 -12.44
CA ALA A 97 24.14 3.06 -11.78
C ALA A 97 24.93 3.51 -10.54
N GLU A 98 25.02 2.63 -9.54
CA GLU A 98 25.63 2.89 -8.23
C GLU A 98 27.17 2.91 -8.33
N ARG A 99 27.68 3.90 -9.06
CA ARG A 99 29.12 4.13 -9.28
C ARG A 99 29.43 5.59 -9.03
N LEU A 100 30.30 5.83 -8.04
CA LEU A 100 30.67 7.17 -7.61
C LEU A 100 31.24 8.01 -8.77
N ASP A 101 32.20 7.45 -9.52
CA ASP A 101 32.85 8.11 -10.66
C ASP A 101 31.82 8.58 -11.72
N TRP A 102 30.86 7.72 -12.07
CA TRP A 102 29.82 8.05 -13.06
C TRP A 102 28.88 9.14 -12.57
N LYS A 103 28.52 9.11 -11.30
CA LYS A 103 27.64 10.14 -10.70
C LYS A 103 28.35 11.49 -10.63
N LEU A 104 29.62 11.53 -10.23
CA LEU A 104 30.42 12.75 -10.20
C LEU A 104 30.56 13.37 -11.60
N ASP A 105 30.81 12.56 -12.64
CA ASP A 105 30.89 13.04 -14.02
C ASP A 105 29.55 13.53 -14.55
N LEU A 106 28.45 12.85 -14.20
CA LEU A 106 27.10 13.31 -14.55
C LEU A 106 26.80 14.67 -13.93
N TYR A 107 27.10 14.89 -12.64
CA TYR A 107 26.86 16.16 -11.97
C TYR A 107 27.64 17.32 -12.60
N LYS A 108 28.90 17.11 -12.97
CA LYS A 108 29.70 18.09 -13.72
C LYS A 108 29.05 18.42 -15.08
N LYS A 109 28.58 17.39 -15.78
CA LYS A 109 27.95 17.53 -17.10
C LYS A 109 26.63 18.32 -17.02
N ILE A 110 25.78 18.07 -16.04
CA ILE A 110 24.46 18.71 -15.95
C ILE A 110 24.47 20.10 -15.30
N ALA A 111 25.43 20.39 -14.43
CA ALA A 111 25.48 21.64 -13.66
C ALA A 111 25.26 22.91 -14.48
N PRO A 112 25.80 23.11 -15.71
CA PRO A 112 25.55 24.29 -16.53
C PRO A 112 24.10 24.43 -17.02
N TYR A 113 23.32 23.37 -16.97
CA TYR A 113 21.95 23.30 -17.47
C TYR A 113 20.87 23.30 -16.36
N VAL A 114 21.28 23.29 -15.09
CA VAL A 114 20.35 23.27 -13.94
C VAL A 114 19.97 24.69 -13.58
N SER A 115 18.67 24.94 -13.37
CA SER A 115 18.17 26.24 -12.89
C SER A 115 18.71 26.58 -11.49
N ASP A 116 18.95 27.87 -11.24
CA ASP A 116 19.37 28.38 -9.92
C ASP A 116 18.34 28.16 -8.81
N SER A 117 17.09 27.79 -9.14
CA SER A 117 16.03 27.48 -8.20
C SER A 117 15.78 25.97 -8.05
N ALA A 118 16.32 25.12 -8.94
CA ALA A 118 16.06 23.68 -8.91
C ALA A 118 16.75 23.00 -7.74
N PHE A 119 16.10 22.00 -7.17
CA PHE A 119 16.68 21.08 -6.20
C PHE A 119 17.26 19.85 -6.91
N ILE A 120 18.44 19.40 -6.53
CA ILE A 120 19.09 18.20 -7.07
C ILE A 120 19.08 17.13 -5.99
N ALA A 121 18.73 15.90 -6.36
CA ALA A 121 18.73 14.77 -5.44
C ALA A 121 19.36 13.53 -6.05
N SER A 122 20.05 12.72 -5.25
CA SER A 122 20.53 11.41 -5.64
C SER A 122 19.66 10.31 -5.03
N ASN A 123 19.27 9.34 -5.85
CA ASN A 123 18.62 8.11 -5.38
C ASN A 123 19.66 7.00 -5.10
N THR A 124 20.86 7.35 -4.70
CA THR A 124 21.88 6.37 -4.28
C THR A 124 21.37 5.55 -3.10
N SER A 125 21.77 4.28 -3.04
CA SER A 125 21.40 3.36 -1.95
C SER A 125 22.45 3.29 -0.83
N GLY A 126 23.64 3.87 -1.01
CA GLY A 126 24.71 3.74 -0.01
C GLY A 126 25.95 4.59 -0.23
N LEU A 127 26.06 5.33 -1.33
CA LEU A 127 27.16 6.26 -1.54
C LEU A 127 26.98 7.52 -0.68
N SER A 128 28.08 8.08 -0.18
CA SER A 128 28.05 9.29 0.63
C SER A 128 27.47 10.49 -0.14
N ILE A 129 26.42 11.09 0.41
CA ILE A 129 25.77 12.28 -0.12
C ILE A 129 26.71 13.48 -0.06
N ASN A 130 27.53 13.59 1.00
CA ASN A 130 28.54 14.63 1.13
C ASN A 130 29.61 14.52 0.01
N ALA A 131 30.06 13.29 -0.29
CA ALA A 131 31.03 13.08 -1.39
C ALA A 131 30.42 13.42 -2.77
N LEU A 132 29.14 13.10 -2.99
CA LEU A 132 28.44 13.46 -4.21
C LEU A 132 28.27 14.98 -4.34
N ALA A 133 27.96 15.69 -3.25
CA ALA A 133 27.80 17.15 -3.22
C ALA A 133 29.08 17.88 -3.63
N GLU A 134 30.26 17.32 -3.38
CA GLU A 134 31.55 17.92 -3.73
C GLU A 134 31.74 18.12 -5.25
N ALA A 135 31.08 17.31 -6.08
CA ALA A 135 31.10 17.45 -7.53
C ALA A 135 30.25 18.60 -8.05
N LEU A 136 29.35 19.12 -7.23
CA LEU A 136 28.50 20.24 -7.58
C LEU A 136 29.18 21.59 -7.28
N PRO A 137 28.92 22.65 -8.08
CA PRO A 137 29.28 24.00 -7.73
C PRO A 137 28.81 24.38 -6.32
N ALA A 138 29.60 25.17 -5.59
CA ALA A 138 29.29 25.56 -4.21
C ALA A 138 27.89 26.23 -4.08
N SER A 139 27.44 26.95 -5.10
CA SER A 139 26.12 27.58 -5.15
C SER A 139 24.94 26.59 -5.24
N MET A 140 25.19 25.37 -5.66
CA MET A 140 24.17 24.32 -5.80
C MET A 140 24.04 23.41 -4.57
N ARG A 141 25.10 23.28 -3.75
CA ARG A 141 25.12 22.41 -2.57
C ARG A 141 24.01 22.66 -1.55
N PRO A 142 23.57 23.91 -1.29
CA PRO A 142 22.42 24.14 -0.41
C PRO A 142 21.09 23.54 -0.93
N ARG A 143 21.05 23.16 -2.22
CA ARG A 143 19.88 22.56 -2.88
C ARG A 143 20.17 21.12 -3.31
N PHE A 144 20.94 20.39 -2.52
CA PHE A 144 21.29 19.00 -2.76
C PHE A 144 20.99 18.11 -1.55
N SER A 145 20.48 16.89 -1.78
CA SER A 145 20.30 15.84 -0.77
C SER A 145 20.21 14.46 -1.40
N GLY A 146 20.28 13.43 -0.60
CA GLY A 146 19.82 12.09 -0.96
C GLY A 146 18.30 12.00 -0.85
N ILE A 147 17.66 11.32 -1.82
CA ILE A 147 16.26 10.87 -1.76
C ILE A 147 16.26 9.39 -2.13
N HIS A 148 16.31 8.53 -1.14
CA HIS A 148 16.38 7.09 -1.37
C HIS A 148 14.99 6.46 -1.37
N PHE A 149 14.49 6.11 -2.57
CA PHE A 149 13.25 5.37 -2.76
C PHE A 149 13.48 3.88 -2.63
N PHE A 150 12.49 3.16 -2.13
CA PHE A 150 12.46 1.70 -2.07
C PHE A 150 11.65 1.12 -3.22
N ASN A 151 12.09 -0.03 -3.73
CA ASN A 151 11.46 -0.71 -4.88
C ASN A 151 10.30 -1.62 -4.43
N PRO A 152 9.09 -1.53 -5.02
CA PRO A 152 8.67 -0.58 -6.07
C PRO A 152 8.23 0.79 -5.48
N PRO A 153 8.64 1.93 -6.07
CA PRO A 153 8.34 3.26 -5.53
C PRO A 153 6.86 3.56 -5.30
N ARG A 154 5.95 3.03 -6.09
CA ARG A 154 4.49 3.21 -5.90
C ARG A 154 4.02 2.61 -4.58
N TYR A 155 4.46 1.41 -4.24
CA TYR A 155 3.92 0.62 -3.12
C TYR A 155 4.71 0.77 -1.82
N MET A 156 6.04 0.95 -1.94
CA MET A 156 6.88 1.11 -0.76
C MET A 156 6.69 2.51 -0.18
N HIS A 157 6.25 2.56 1.07
CA HIS A 157 5.92 3.83 1.72
C HIS A 157 7.17 4.62 2.09
N LEU A 158 8.29 3.96 2.42
CA LEU A 158 9.53 4.59 2.85
C LEU A 158 10.18 5.42 1.75
N VAL A 159 10.61 6.62 2.12
CA VAL A 159 11.67 7.40 1.48
C VAL A 159 12.63 7.88 2.56
N GLU A 160 13.89 7.55 2.42
CA GLU A 160 14.94 8.14 3.26
C GLU A 160 15.38 9.45 2.64
N LEU A 161 15.44 10.49 3.47
CA LEU A 161 15.90 11.82 3.11
C LEU A 161 17.22 12.09 3.83
N ILE A 162 18.30 12.26 3.07
CA ILE A 162 19.65 12.33 3.58
C ILE A 162 20.24 13.71 3.22
N PRO A 163 20.22 14.68 4.15
CA PRO A 163 20.80 16.01 3.88
C PRO A 163 22.33 15.94 3.77
N ASP A 164 22.89 16.76 2.89
CA ASP A 164 24.29 17.17 2.91
C ASP A 164 24.54 18.19 4.04
N ARG A 165 25.76 18.37 4.44
CA ARG A 165 26.17 19.34 5.49
C ARG A 165 25.76 20.78 5.16
N GLN A 166 25.58 21.11 3.89
CA GLN A 166 25.25 22.45 3.38
C GLN A 166 23.77 22.56 2.94
N THR A 167 23.00 21.48 2.97
CA THR A 167 21.59 21.51 2.53
C THR A 167 20.80 22.53 3.32
N ASP A 168 20.08 23.44 2.63
CA ASP A 168 19.21 24.45 3.26
C ASP A 168 18.02 23.74 3.93
N PRO A 169 17.83 23.91 5.25
CA PRO A 169 16.74 23.25 5.99
C PRO A 169 15.33 23.68 5.50
N ALA A 170 15.16 24.89 4.97
CA ALA A 170 13.86 25.37 4.49
C ALA A 170 13.48 24.70 3.16
N LEU A 171 14.47 24.52 2.27
CA LEU A 171 14.28 23.78 1.02
C LEU A 171 14.04 22.29 1.30
N LEU A 172 14.76 21.73 2.25
CA LEU A 172 14.60 20.35 2.69
C LEU A 172 13.19 20.09 3.26
N ALA A 173 12.67 21.02 4.08
CA ALA A 173 11.29 20.93 4.58
C ALA A 173 10.24 21.01 3.46
N SER A 174 10.49 21.81 2.42
CA SER A 174 9.61 21.90 1.25
C SER A 174 9.65 20.60 0.43
N LEU A 175 10.81 19.97 0.32
CA LEU A 175 11.00 18.67 -0.32
C LEU A 175 10.30 17.56 0.47
N GLU A 176 10.45 17.54 1.81
CA GLU A 176 9.72 16.62 2.70
C GLU A 176 8.21 16.73 2.50
N ALA A 177 7.68 17.98 2.43
CA ALA A 177 6.25 18.19 2.19
C ALA A 177 5.79 17.65 0.82
N PHE A 178 6.59 17.82 -0.23
CA PHE A 178 6.31 17.27 -1.55
C PHE A 178 6.31 15.72 -1.53
N LEU A 179 7.34 15.11 -0.95
CA LEU A 179 7.45 13.66 -0.83
C LEU A 179 6.29 13.09 -0.01
N THR A 180 5.93 13.74 1.09
CA THR A 180 4.90 13.25 2.03
C THR A 180 3.49 13.41 1.46
N THR A 181 3.12 14.61 1.02
CA THR A 181 1.74 14.91 0.61
C THR A 181 1.49 14.58 -0.86
N THR A 182 2.40 15.01 -1.77
CA THR A 182 2.19 14.83 -3.22
C THR A 182 2.49 13.40 -3.65
N LEU A 183 3.61 12.82 -3.18
CA LEU A 183 3.98 11.45 -3.56
C LEU A 183 3.53 10.38 -2.54
N GLY A 184 2.91 10.78 -1.42
CA GLY A 184 2.35 9.85 -0.45
C GLY A 184 3.38 9.04 0.34
N LYS A 185 4.60 9.56 0.50
CA LYS A 185 5.68 8.85 1.16
C LYS A 185 5.73 9.07 2.67
N GLY A 186 6.20 8.06 3.38
CA GLY A 186 6.69 8.18 4.74
C GLY A 186 8.16 8.59 4.71
N VAL A 187 8.43 9.86 5.03
CA VAL A 187 9.80 10.38 5.00
C VAL A 187 10.49 10.09 6.34
N VAL A 188 11.67 9.50 6.24
CA VAL A 188 12.57 9.24 7.36
C VAL A 188 13.89 9.95 7.11
N PHE A 189 14.32 10.79 8.05
CA PHE A 189 15.62 11.42 7.98
C PHE A 189 16.71 10.44 8.39
N ALA A 190 17.64 10.14 7.49
CA ALA A 190 18.79 9.32 7.72
C ALA A 190 20.07 10.15 7.76
N LYS A 191 21.07 9.71 8.50
CA LYS A 191 22.42 10.29 8.47
C LYS A 191 23.16 9.77 7.24
N ASP A 192 24.10 10.58 6.73
CA ASP A 192 24.97 10.19 5.60
C ASP A 192 26.00 9.14 6.04
N THR A 193 25.53 7.91 6.15
CA THR A 193 26.30 6.72 6.52
C THR A 193 26.06 5.61 5.50
N PRO A 194 26.99 4.68 5.29
CA PRO A 194 26.85 3.61 4.32
C PRO A 194 25.52 2.83 4.50
N ASN A 195 24.75 2.70 3.42
CA ASN A 195 23.44 2.03 3.37
C ASN A 195 22.35 2.66 4.25
N PHE A 196 22.54 3.88 4.76
CA PHE A 196 21.60 4.69 5.54
C PHE A 196 20.98 3.92 6.71
N ILE A 197 19.65 3.84 6.83
CA ILE A 197 18.94 3.11 7.89
C ILE A 197 18.36 1.80 7.35
N GLY A 198 17.49 1.90 6.33
CA GLY A 198 16.69 0.77 5.86
C GLY A 198 17.55 -0.37 5.35
N ASN A 199 18.46 -0.09 4.42
CA ASN A 199 19.38 -1.10 3.90
C ASN A 199 20.36 -1.58 4.97
N ARG A 200 20.89 -0.69 5.82
CA ARG A 200 21.84 -1.06 6.89
C ARG A 200 21.23 -2.12 7.82
N ILE A 201 20.08 -1.85 8.40
CA ILE A 201 19.42 -2.74 9.36
C ILE A 201 18.72 -3.91 8.65
N GLY A 202 18.05 -3.65 7.52
CA GLY A 202 17.30 -4.67 6.79
C GLY A 202 18.21 -5.75 6.20
N VAL A 203 19.32 -5.36 5.56
CA VAL A 203 20.29 -6.32 4.99
C VAL A 203 21.04 -7.04 6.11
N PHE A 204 21.38 -6.35 7.21
CA PHE A 204 21.95 -7.03 8.37
C PHE A 204 21.00 -8.11 8.92
N SER A 205 19.70 -7.84 9.02
CA SER A 205 18.72 -8.85 9.43
C SER A 205 18.71 -10.09 8.52
N ILE A 206 18.90 -9.89 7.22
CA ILE A 206 19.00 -11.00 6.26
C ILE A 206 20.33 -11.75 6.45
N LEU A 207 21.46 -11.05 6.62
CA LEU A 207 22.77 -11.66 6.88
C LEU A 207 22.79 -12.46 8.18
N ALA A 208 22.19 -11.94 9.26
CA ALA A 208 22.05 -12.66 10.51
C ALA A 208 21.18 -13.92 10.34
N THR A 209 20.09 -13.82 9.55
CA THR A 209 19.28 -14.98 9.19
C THR A 209 20.08 -16.02 8.41
N MET A 210 20.86 -15.60 7.41
CA MET A 210 21.73 -16.49 6.61
C MET A 210 22.78 -17.18 7.48
N HIS A 211 23.48 -16.43 8.33
CA HIS A 211 24.47 -16.98 9.26
C HIS A 211 23.87 -18.05 10.18
N HIS A 212 22.73 -17.75 10.80
CA HIS A 212 22.09 -18.72 11.70
C HIS A 212 21.42 -19.88 10.95
N THR A 213 21.03 -19.71 9.67
CA THR A 213 20.55 -20.83 8.84
C THR A 213 21.64 -21.89 8.68
N GLU A 214 22.87 -21.48 8.40
CA GLU A 214 24.03 -22.37 8.33
C GLU A 214 24.38 -22.97 9.69
N GLN A 215 24.41 -22.16 10.74
CA GLN A 215 24.77 -22.57 12.09
C GLN A 215 23.83 -23.64 12.64
N PHE A 216 22.52 -23.49 12.40
CA PHE A 216 21.48 -24.42 12.86
C PHE A 216 21.13 -25.50 11.82
N LYS A 217 21.77 -25.49 10.64
CA LYS A 217 21.54 -26.41 9.51
C LYS A 217 20.05 -26.52 9.13
N LEU A 218 19.37 -25.40 9.01
CA LEU A 218 17.95 -25.35 8.65
C LEU A 218 17.81 -25.21 7.12
N GLY A 219 16.79 -25.86 6.55
CA GLY A 219 16.41 -25.63 5.15
C GLY A 219 15.79 -24.25 4.96
N PHE A 220 16.00 -23.67 3.77
CA PHE A 220 15.50 -22.32 3.45
C PHE A 220 13.96 -22.22 3.52
N ASP A 221 13.24 -23.31 3.20
CA ASP A 221 11.77 -23.39 3.34
C ASP A 221 11.33 -23.46 4.80
N ALA A 222 12.08 -24.17 5.67
CA ALA A 222 11.82 -24.18 7.11
C ALA A 222 12.02 -22.78 7.73
N VAL A 223 13.10 -22.09 7.34
CA VAL A 223 13.35 -20.71 7.79
C VAL A 223 12.26 -19.75 7.32
N ASP A 224 11.84 -19.81 6.06
CA ASP A 224 10.75 -18.96 5.56
C ASP A 224 9.41 -19.27 6.26
N ALA A 225 9.16 -20.52 6.66
CA ALA A 225 7.96 -20.88 7.41
C ALA A 225 7.88 -20.18 8.78
N ILE A 226 9.02 -19.86 9.41
CA ILE A 226 9.07 -19.25 10.74
C ILE A 226 9.46 -17.78 10.74
N THR A 227 10.00 -17.23 9.64
CA THR A 227 10.44 -15.83 9.55
C THR A 227 9.46 -14.92 8.77
N GLY A 228 8.25 -15.40 8.52
CA GLY A 228 7.18 -14.68 7.83
C GLY A 228 6.13 -14.06 8.78
N PRO A 229 4.83 -14.21 8.46
CA PRO A 229 3.73 -13.58 9.20
C PRO A 229 3.69 -13.90 10.69
N ALA A 230 4.19 -15.07 11.11
CA ALA A 230 4.22 -15.49 12.51
C ALA A 230 5.06 -14.57 13.42
N ILE A 231 6.04 -13.86 12.82
CA ILE A 231 6.86 -12.86 13.52
C ILE A 231 6.60 -11.43 13.02
N GLY A 232 5.47 -11.21 12.33
CA GLY A 232 5.07 -9.90 11.85
C GLY A 232 5.80 -9.41 10.59
N ARG A 233 6.41 -10.30 9.82
CA ARG A 233 7.03 -9.99 8.52
C ARG A 233 6.11 -10.36 7.35
N PRO A 234 6.37 -9.88 6.12
CA PRO A 234 5.59 -10.24 4.93
C PRO A 234 5.51 -11.75 4.68
N LYS A 235 4.52 -12.18 3.89
CA LYS A 235 4.36 -13.60 3.50
C LYS A 235 5.55 -14.17 2.73
N SER A 236 6.32 -13.32 2.08
CA SER A 236 7.57 -13.68 1.39
C SER A 236 8.70 -14.05 2.35
N ALA A 237 8.53 -13.81 3.66
CA ALA A 237 9.51 -14.14 4.71
C ALA A 237 10.92 -13.58 4.39
N THR A 238 11.98 -14.39 4.51
CA THR A 238 13.38 -13.94 4.30
C THR A 238 13.90 -14.32 2.92
N TYR A 239 13.91 -15.60 2.56
CA TYR A 239 14.53 -16.08 1.33
C TYR A 239 13.70 -15.82 0.08
N ARG A 240 12.37 -15.91 0.16
CA ARG A 240 11.51 -15.47 -0.95
C ARG A 240 11.55 -13.95 -1.13
N THR A 241 11.73 -13.16 -0.06
CA THR A 241 11.97 -11.71 -0.19
C THR A 241 13.27 -11.46 -0.93
N SER A 242 14.33 -12.20 -0.63
CA SER A 242 15.61 -12.14 -1.33
C SER A 242 15.47 -12.45 -2.83
N ASP A 243 14.66 -13.45 -3.18
CA ASP A 243 14.34 -13.77 -4.58
C ASP A 243 13.55 -12.66 -5.29
N VAL A 244 12.66 -11.95 -4.58
CA VAL A 244 11.91 -10.80 -5.12
C VAL A 244 12.82 -9.61 -5.35
N VAL A 245 13.71 -9.30 -4.41
CA VAL A 245 14.69 -8.19 -4.52
C VAL A 245 15.70 -8.46 -5.65
N GLY A 246 16.09 -9.71 -5.81
CA GLY A 246 17.13 -10.18 -6.72
C GLY A 246 18.43 -10.42 -5.98
N LEU A 247 18.98 -11.63 -6.15
CA LEU A 247 20.16 -12.09 -5.42
C LEU A 247 21.42 -11.30 -5.77
N ASP A 248 21.56 -10.85 -7.02
CA ASP A 248 22.62 -9.97 -7.47
C ASP A 248 22.54 -8.57 -6.84
N THR A 249 21.33 -8.02 -6.71
CA THR A 249 21.10 -6.74 -6.02
C THR A 249 21.47 -6.86 -4.54
N MET A 250 21.04 -7.93 -3.88
CA MET A 250 21.41 -8.21 -2.49
C MET A 250 22.92 -8.35 -2.32
N ALA A 251 23.58 -9.15 -3.17
CA ALA A 251 25.03 -9.31 -3.12
C ALA A 251 25.78 -7.99 -3.32
N HIS A 252 25.24 -7.09 -4.15
CA HIS A 252 25.81 -5.75 -4.32
C HIS A 252 25.72 -4.92 -3.04
N VAL A 253 24.57 -4.91 -2.36
CA VAL A 253 24.41 -4.17 -1.09
C VAL A 253 25.31 -4.77 0.00
N ILE A 254 25.41 -6.11 0.09
CA ILE A 254 26.32 -6.79 1.02
C ILE A 254 27.78 -6.35 0.75
N ARG A 255 28.20 -6.31 -0.51
CA ARG A 255 29.56 -5.86 -0.90
C ARG A 255 29.78 -4.39 -0.52
N THR A 256 28.78 -3.53 -0.69
CA THR A 256 28.88 -2.14 -0.25
C THR A 256 29.14 -2.05 1.25
N MET A 257 28.48 -2.91 2.07
CA MET A 257 28.75 -2.98 3.51
C MET A 257 30.18 -3.47 3.80
N ASP A 258 30.66 -4.51 3.09
CA ASP A 258 32.01 -5.03 3.24
C ASP A 258 33.06 -3.96 2.91
N ASP A 259 32.90 -3.25 1.78
CA ASP A 259 33.84 -2.26 1.30
C ASP A 259 33.86 -0.96 2.13
N THR A 260 32.72 -0.55 2.69
CA THR A 260 32.57 0.77 3.31
C THR A 260 32.52 0.78 4.83
N LEU A 261 32.47 -0.39 5.46
CA LEU A 261 32.35 -0.57 6.91
C LEU A 261 33.45 -1.48 7.49
N PRO A 262 34.74 -1.24 7.19
CA PRO A 262 35.85 -2.14 7.60
C PRO A 262 35.98 -2.22 9.14
N ASP A 263 35.63 -1.15 9.87
CA ASP A 263 35.77 -1.07 11.31
C ASP A 263 34.49 -1.49 12.09
N ASP A 264 33.45 -1.95 11.37
CA ASP A 264 32.20 -2.39 12.00
C ASP A 264 32.43 -3.71 12.77
N PRO A 265 32.01 -3.83 14.05
CA PRO A 265 32.19 -5.06 14.83
C PRO A 265 31.59 -6.33 14.23
N TRP A 266 30.70 -6.19 13.26
CA TRP A 266 30.11 -7.30 12.50
C TRP A 266 30.70 -7.46 11.10
N HIS A 267 31.73 -6.71 10.72
CA HIS A 267 32.32 -6.69 9.37
C HIS A 267 32.60 -8.09 8.80
N LYS A 268 33.10 -9.03 9.64
CA LYS A 268 33.37 -10.42 9.22
C LYS A 268 32.16 -11.15 8.61
N TYR A 269 30.93 -10.65 8.86
CA TYR A 269 29.68 -11.21 8.33
C TYR A 269 29.15 -10.48 7.10
N PHE A 270 29.77 -9.37 6.68
CA PHE A 270 29.37 -8.63 5.48
C PHE A 270 29.89 -9.28 4.20
N LYS A 271 29.73 -10.59 4.11
CA LYS A 271 30.13 -11.40 2.95
C LYS A 271 28.99 -12.26 2.49
N ALA A 272 28.80 -12.30 1.17
CA ALA A 272 27.83 -13.22 0.59
C ALA A 272 28.27 -14.66 0.89
N PRO A 273 27.43 -15.51 1.49
CA PRO A 273 27.74 -16.92 1.67
C PRO A 273 28.08 -17.61 0.35
N ALA A 274 28.92 -18.65 0.40
CA ALA A 274 29.37 -19.35 -0.81
C ALA A 274 28.22 -19.90 -1.66
N TRP A 275 27.16 -20.38 -1.02
CA TRP A 275 25.98 -20.88 -1.72
C TRP A 275 25.17 -19.77 -2.41
N LEU A 276 25.17 -18.53 -1.88
CA LEU A 276 24.55 -17.38 -2.55
C LEU A 276 25.36 -16.97 -3.79
N ALA A 277 26.69 -16.92 -3.67
CA ALA A 277 27.57 -16.67 -4.79
C ALA A 277 27.40 -17.73 -5.91
N ALA A 278 27.32 -19.00 -5.55
CA ALA A 278 27.07 -20.09 -6.50
C ALA A 278 25.74 -19.98 -7.24
N LEU A 279 24.66 -19.54 -6.56
CA LEU A 279 23.37 -19.26 -7.21
C LEU A 279 23.48 -18.15 -8.25
N ILE A 280 24.17 -17.06 -7.91
CA ILE A 280 24.39 -15.93 -8.82
C ILE A 280 25.23 -16.34 -10.04
N GLU A 281 26.29 -17.11 -9.85
CA GLU A 281 27.13 -17.64 -10.94
C GLU A 281 26.34 -18.56 -11.89
N LYS A 282 25.39 -19.35 -11.35
CA LYS A 282 24.47 -20.19 -12.14
C LYS A 282 23.36 -19.36 -12.85
N GLY A 283 23.32 -18.04 -12.68
CA GLY A 283 22.26 -17.17 -13.23
C GLY A 283 20.92 -17.30 -12.54
N ALA A 284 20.86 -17.95 -11.37
CA ALA A 284 19.67 -18.06 -10.54
C ALA A 284 19.52 -16.79 -9.67
N LEU A 285 19.01 -15.71 -10.29
CA LEU A 285 18.98 -14.37 -9.69
C LEU A 285 17.68 -14.05 -8.95
N GLY A 286 16.86 -15.05 -8.68
CA GLY A 286 15.55 -14.90 -8.05
C GLY A 286 14.39 -14.84 -9.05
N GLN A 287 13.31 -14.16 -8.68
CA GLN A 287 12.07 -14.14 -9.45
C GLN A 287 12.27 -13.65 -10.89
N LYS A 288 13.15 -12.69 -11.11
CA LYS A 288 13.42 -12.09 -12.43
C LYS A 288 14.04 -13.08 -13.44
N SER A 289 14.73 -14.11 -12.97
CA SER A 289 15.32 -15.18 -13.79
C SER A 289 14.51 -16.49 -13.72
N GLY A 290 13.42 -16.52 -12.94
CA GLY A 290 12.59 -17.70 -12.73
C GLY A 290 13.16 -18.73 -11.75
N ALA A 291 14.34 -18.50 -11.20
CA ALA A 291 15.01 -19.35 -10.21
C ALA A 291 15.90 -18.51 -9.28
N GLY A 292 15.93 -18.87 -8.02
CA GLY A 292 16.76 -18.30 -6.96
C GLY A 292 16.87 -19.28 -5.82
N PHE A 293 16.60 -18.90 -4.57
CA PHE A 293 16.39 -19.86 -3.48
C PHE A 293 15.22 -20.78 -3.79
N PHE A 294 14.18 -20.22 -4.38
CA PHE A 294 13.01 -20.97 -4.83
C PHE A 294 12.88 -20.90 -6.35
N ARG A 295 12.27 -21.96 -6.92
CA ARG A 295 11.81 -21.97 -8.31
C ARG A 295 10.47 -22.69 -8.41
N LYS A 296 9.72 -22.40 -9.46
CA LYS A 296 8.45 -23.05 -9.75
C LYS A 296 8.57 -23.96 -10.98
N VAL A 297 8.28 -25.23 -10.82
CA VAL A 297 8.28 -26.22 -11.90
C VAL A 297 6.86 -26.78 -12.02
N GLY A 298 6.14 -26.33 -13.07
CA GLY A 298 4.72 -26.65 -13.21
C GLY A 298 3.89 -26.09 -12.03
N LYS A 299 3.30 -26.96 -11.23
CA LYS A 299 2.55 -26.59 -10.01
C LYS A 299 3.38 -26.69 -8.72
N GLU A 300 4.55 -27.30 -8.79
CA GLU A 300 5.41 -27.55 -7.64
C GLU A 300 6.34 -26.38 -7.35
N ILE A 301 6.51 -26.04 -6.07
CA ILE A 301 7.54 -25.10 -5.61
C ILE A 301 8.72 -25.93 -5.11
N GLN A 302 9.87 -25.67 -5.67
CA GLN A 302 11.13 -26.27 -5.27
C GLN A 302 12.01 -25.25 -4.58
N VAL A 303 12.87 -25.72 -3.66
CA VAL A 303 13.84 -24.92 -2.92
C VAL A 303 15.22 -25.55 -3.07
N ILE A 304 16.26 -24.73 -3.12
CA ILE A 304 17.62 -25.25 -3.13
C ILE A 304 17.95 -25.84 -1.77
N ASP A 305 18.61 -26.99 -1.77
CA ASP A 305 19.09 -27.63 -0.56
C ASP A 305 20.48 -27.10 -0.17
N LEU A 306 20.69 -26.86 1.12
CA LEU A 306 21.92 -26.23 1.62
C LEU A 306 23.16 -27.09 1.42
N ASP A 307 23.02 -28.40 1.60
CA ASP A 307 24.16 -29.34 1.55
C ASP A 307 24.44 -29.81 0.11
N SER A 308 23.41 -30.27 -0.61
CA SER A 308 23.54 -30.81 -1.97
C SER A 308 23.67 -29.75 -3.06
N GLN A 309 23.25 -28.51 -2.79
CA GLN A 309 23.15 -27.41 -3.77
C GLN A 309 22.26 -27.72 -5.00
N ASP A 310 21.36 -28.71 -4.86
CA ASP A 310 20.35 -29.08 -5.84
C ASP A 310 18.95 -28.71 -5.36
N TYR A 311 18.01 -28.56 -6.31
CA TYR A 311 16.62 -28.23 -5.97
C TYR A 311 15.84 -29.48 -5.53
N ARG A 312 15.15 -29.37 -4.41
CA ARG A 312 14.20 -30.35 -3.87
C ARG A 312 12.81 -29.73 -3.69
N PRO A 313 11.72 -30.53 -3.56
CA PRO A 313 10.42 -30.02 -3.17
C PRO A 313 10.49 -29.22 -1.86
N ALA A 314 9.80 -28.07 -1.82
CA ALA A 314 9.72 -27.20 -0.64
C ALA A 314 8.65 -27.74 0.32
N THR A 315 9.03 -28.65 1.19
CA THR A 315 8.11 -29.39 2.08
C THR A 315 8.37 -29.16 3.57
N GLN A 316 9.49 -28.54 3.94
CA GLN A 316 9.80 -28.27 5.34
C GLN A 316 8.93 -27.12 5.87
N THR A 317 8.47 -27.29 7.11
CA THR A 317 7.58 -26.37 7.83
C THR A 317 8.13 -26.03 9.21
N ALA A 318 7.39 -25.23 9.96
CA ALA A 318 7.71 -25.00 11.37
C ALA A 318 7.62 -26.31 12.16
N SER A 319 8.57 -26.52 13.09
CA SER A 319 8.48 -27.61 14.07
C SER A 319 7.25 -27.41 14.98
N GLU A 320 6.74 -28.47 15.59
CA GLU A 320 5.60 -28.36 16.50
C GLU A 320 5.88 -27.39 17.65
N GLU A 321 7.09 -27.44 18.21
CA GLU A 321 7.50 -26.56 19.30
C GLU A 321 7.63 -25.10 18.83
N ALA A 322 8.27 -24.84 17.69
CA ALA A 322 8.36 -23.50 17.13
C ALA A 322 6.96 -22.93 16.81
N ALA A 323 6.08 -23.74 16.20
CA ALA A 323 4.71 -23.33 15.90
C ALA A 323 3.91 -23.01 17.18
N ARG A 324 4.05 -23.84 18.23
CA ARG A 324 3.44 -23.62 19.55
C ARG A 324 3.90 -22.28 20.16
N ILE A 325 5.22 -22.04 20.17
CA ILE A 325 5.79 -20.80 20.71
C ILE A 325 5.32 -19.58 19.90
N LEU A 326 5.35 -19.68 18.58
CA LEU A 326 4.92 -18.58 17.70
C LEU A 326 3.44 -18.25 17.83
N ALA A 327 2.59 -19.20 18.25
CA ALA A 327 1.16 -18.98 18.52
C ALA A 327 0.89 -18.22 19.84
N LEU A 328 1.85 -18.07 20.74
CA LEU A 328 1.70 -17.30 21.96
C LEU A 328 1.36 -15.84 21.63
N ARG A 329 0.34 -15.30 22.29
CA ARG A 329 -0.13 -13.91 22.05
C ARG A 329 0.73 -12.87 22.78
N ASN A 330 1.22 -13.20 23.97
CA ASN A 330 2.05 -12.31 24.77
C ASN A 330 3.50 -12.32 24.25
N PRO A 331 4.05 -11.21 23.75
CA PRO A 331 5.40 -11.18 23.20
C PRO A 331 6.47 -11.52 24.24
N ALA A 332 6.33 -11.12 25.51
CA ALA A 332 7.31 -11.42 26.54
C ALA A 332 7.38 -12.94 26.82
N GLU A 333 6.23 -13.59 26.94
CA GLU A 333 6.16 -15.05 27.08
C GLU A 333 6.75 -15.79 25.87
N LYS A 334 6.45 -15.27 24.65
CA LYS A 334 7.01 -15.82 23.41
C LYS A 334 8.53 -15.78 23.41
N PHE A 335 9.15 -14.64 23.71
CA PHE A 335 10.60 -14.49 23.72
C PHE A 335 11.26 -15.30 24.86
N ALA A 336 10.63 -15.39 26.03
CA ALA A 336 11.09 -16.26 27.11
C ALA A 336 11.08 -17.74 26.68
N ALA A 337 10.04 -18.17 25.99
CA ALA A 337 9.94 -19.54 25.45
C ALA A 337 10.98 -19.82 24.34
N LEU A 338 11.21 -18.87 23.43
CA LEU A 338 12.26 -18.98 22.42
C LEU A 338 13.64 -19.15 23.06
N ARG A 339 13.94 -18.34 24.11
CA ARG A 339 15.22 -18.36 24.84
C ARG A 339 15.45 -19.69 25.58
N ALA A 340 14.38 -20.27 26.16
CA ALA A 340 14.46 -21.46 26.99
C ALA A 340 14.39 -22.77 26.18
N SER A 341 13.91 -22.72 24.95
CA SER A 341 13.68 -23.94 24.13
C SER A 341 14.98 -24.60 23.69
N ALA A 342 14.96 -25.93 23.62
CA ALA A 342 16.00 -26.77 23.02
C ALA A 342 15.77 -27.00 21.52
N ASP A 343 14.59 -26.64 20.98
CA ASP A 343 14.24 -26.83 19.57
C ASP A 343 15.15 -25.98 18.66
N PRO A 344 15.73 -26.53 17.60
CA PRO A 344 16.66 -25.80 16.72
C PRO A 344 16.02 -24.57 16.07
N GLN A 345 14.74 -24.63 15.66
CA GLN A 345 14.07 -23.50 15.02
C GLN A 345 13.76 -22.38 16.04
N ALA A 346 13.38 -22.74 17.26
CA ALA A 346 13.17 -21.76 18.33
C ALA A 346 14.48 -21.08 18.73
N ARG A 347 15.58 -21.84 18.85
CA ARG A 347 16.93 -21.31 19.12
C ARG A 347 17.44 -20.43 17.99
N PHE A 348 17.17 -20.80 16.75
CA PHE A 348 17.45 -19.98 15.58
C PHE A 348 16.73 -18.63 15.64
N LEU A 349 15.43 -18.62 15.94
CA LEU A 349 14.66 -17.37 16.07
C LEU A 349 15.21 -16.48 17.18
N TRP A 350 15.54 -17.04 18.34
CA TRP A 350 16.18 -16.26 19.40
C TRP A 350 17.50 -15.65 18.94
N ALA A 351 18.39 -16.43 18.33
CA ALA A 351 19.70 -15.98 17.87
C ALA A 351 19.57 -14.85 16.85
N MET A 352 18.66 -15.02 15.87
CA MET A 352 18.39 -14.01 14.85
C MET A 352 17.90 -12.68 15.46
N PHE A 353 16.93 -12.73 16.39
CA PHE A 353 16.43 -11.52 17.05
C PHE A 353 17.47 -10.88 17.97
N ARG A 354 18.21 -11.68 18.75
CA ARG A 354 19.29 -11.22 19.60
C ARG A 354 20.28 -10.36 18.83
N ASP A 355 20.77 -10.89 17.71
CA ASP A 355 21.80 -10.19 16.93
C ASP A 355 21.23 -8.99 16.17
N LEU A 356 20.00 -9.06 15.71
CA LEU A 356 19.31 -7.90 15.14
C LEU A 356 19.15 -6.76 16.15
N PHE A 357 18.71 -7.07 17.36
CA PHE A 357 18.54 -6.07 18.44
C PHE A 357 19.88 -5.46 18.85
N HIS A 358 20.89 -6.31 19.00
CA HIS A 358 22.24 -5.89 19.36
C HIS A 358 22.81 -4.93 18.31
N TYR A 359 22.80 -5.31 17.03
CA TYR A 359 23.25 -4.49 15.91
C TYR A 359 22.53 -3.15 15.85
N THR A 360 21.20 -3.20 15.95
CA THR A 360 20.36 -2.01 15.85
C THR A 360 20.63 -1.03 17.00
N ALA A 361 20.79 -1.52 18.21
CA ALA A 361 21.09 -0.68 19.37
C ALA A 361 22.48 -0.05 19.27
N PHE A 362 23.48 -0.82 18.83
CA PHE A 362 24.87 -0.37 18.67
C PHE A 362 24.95 0.80 17.68
N HIS A 363 24.27 0.67 16.53
CA HIS A 363 24.37 1.64 15.44
C HIS A 363 23.35 2.77 15.47
N LEU A 364 22.37 2.78 16.41
CA LEU A 364 21.32 3.79 16.43
C LEU A 364 21.89 5.23 16.38
N ALA A 365 22.91 5.53 17.16
CA ALA A 365 23.50 6.87 17.21
C ALA A 365 24.15 7.30 15.89
N ASP A 366 24.68 6.35 15.13
CA ASP A 366 25.42 6.61 13.89
C ASP A 366 24.49 6.82 12.69
N ILE A 367 23.38 6.06 12.62
CA ILE A 367 22.54 5.99 11.40
C ILE A 367 21.29 6.88 11.48
N ALA A 368 20.78 7.17 12.68
CA ALA A 368 19.52 7.85 12.88
C ALA A 368 19.56 8.85 14.03
N GLU A 369 18.59 9.77 14.04
CA GLU A 369 18.43 10.70 15.16
C GLU A 369 17.74 10.06 16.37
N SER A 370 16.80 9.15 16.14
CA SER A 370 16.06 8.46 17.19
C SER A 370 15.61 7.06 16.77
N ALA A 371 15.22 6.25 17.74
CA ALA A 371 14.68 4.91 17.53
C ALA A 371 13.45 4.89 16.62
N ARG A 372 12.64 5.98 16.57
CA ARG A 372 11.51 6.15 15.67
C ARG A 372 11.91 5.98 14.20
N HIS A 373 13.01 6.62 13.79
CA HIS A 373 13.46 6.60 12.40
C HIS A 373 13.84 5.18 11.98
N VAL A 374 14.48 4.42 12.85
CA VAL A 374 14.85 3.03 12.57
C VAL A 374 13.62 2.14 12.42
N ASP A 375 12.69 2.21 13.38
CA ASP A 375 11.51 1.35 13.34
C ASP A 375 10.60 1.68 12.16
N LEU A 376 10.37 2.96 11.86
CA LEU A 376 9.60 3.36 10.69
C LEU A 376 10.30 3.00 9.37
N ALA A 377 11.62 3.14 9.28
CA ALA A 377 12.36 2.72 8.08
C ALA A 377 12.19 1.23 7.81
N ILE A 378 12.24 0.39 8.82
CA ILE A 378 12.05 -1.05 8.66
C ILE A 378 10.58 -1.42 8.40
N ARG A 379 9.63 -0.78 9.10
CA ARG A 379 8.19 -1.01 8.85
C ARG A 379 7.80 -0.62 7.43
N TRP A 380 8.18 0.56 6.97
CA TRP A 380 7.79 1.11 5.67
C TRP A 380 8.63 0.63 4.50
N GLY A 381 9.90 0.25 4.75
CA GLY A 381 10.83 -0.23 3.72
C GLY A 381 10.87 -1.75 3.54
N TYR A 382 10.50 -2.51 4.58
CA TYR A 382 10.50 -3.97 4.56
C TYR A 382 9.12 -4.59 4.85
N GLY A 383 8.11 -3.77 5.08
CA GLY A 383 6.74 -4.23 5.33
C GLY A 383 6.56 -4.96 6.66
N TRP A 384 7.40 -4.71 7.67
CA TRP A 384 7.25 -5.33 8.97
C TRP A 384 6.13 -4.67 9.78
N LYS A 385 5.44 -5.42 10.62
CA LYS A 385 4.39 -4.90 11.50
C LYS A 385 4.96 -4.05 12.65
N LEU A 386 6.08 -4.48 13.21
CA LEU A 386 6.84 -3.79 14.25
C LEU A 386 8.29 -3.67 13.81
N GLY A 387 8.91 -2.55 14.10
CA GLY A 387 10.34 -2.39 13.91
C GLY A 387 11.17 -3.17 14.95
N PRO A 388 12.51 -3.17 14.83
CA PRO A 388 13.38 -3.89 15.75
C PRO A 388 13.21 -3.47 17.21
N PHE A 389 13.16 -2.17 17.48
CA PHE A 389 13.01 -1.65 18.84
C PHE A 389 11.61 -1.88 19.39
N GLU A 390 10.57 -1.70 18.58
CA GLU A 390 9.19 -2.03 18.98
C GLU A 390 9.08 -3.49 19.37
N THR A 391 9.69 -4.40 18.59
CA THR A 391 9.69 -5.85 18.85
C THR A 391 10.42 -6.16 20.15
N TRP A 392 11.58 -5.55 20.38
CA TRP A 392 12.33 -5.69 21.62
C TRP A 392 11.55 -5.17 22.83
N GLN A 393 10.99 -3.97 22.73
CA GLN A 393 10.20 -3.37 23.82
C GLN A 393 8.98 -4.22 24.16
N ALA A 394 8.27 -4.75 23.16
CA ALA A 394 7.13 -5.66 23.36
C ALA A 394 7.55 -6.98 24.03
N ALA A 395 8.76 -7.45 23.76
CA ALA A 395 9.31 -8.67 24.34
C ALA A 395 9.79 -8.51 25.81
N GLY A 396 9.82 -7.28 26.33
CA GLY A 396 10.30 -6.96 27.67
C GLY A 396 11.73 -6.45 27.66
N TRP A 397 11.91 -5.14 27.50
CA TRP A 397 13.18 -4.45 27.26
C TRP A 397 14.31 -4.89 28.17
N LYS A 398 14.15 -4.76 29.48
CA LYS A 398 15.20 -5.06 30.50
C LYS A 398 15.62 -6.52 30.47
N GLN A 399 14.64 -7.42 30.41
CA GLN A 399 14.91 -8.86 30.42
C GLN A 399 15.67 -9.30 29.17
N VAL A 400 15.23 -8.80 28.00
CA VAL A 400 15.90 -9.10 26.72
C VAL A 400 17.30 -8.49 26.68
N ALA A 401 17.50 -7.26 27.17
CA ALA A 401 18.81 -6.64 27.30
C ALA A 401 19.77 -7.48 28.15
N GLN A 402 19.29 -7.99 29.31
CA GLN A 402 20.06 -8.90 30.15
C GLN A 402 20.44 -10.18 29.38
N TRP A 403 19.52 -10.82 28.68
CA TRP A 403 19.79 -12.04 27.91
C TRP A 403 20.81 -11.80 26.78
N ILE A 404 20.72 -10.65 26.09
CA ILE A 404 21.71 -10.28 25.07
C ILE A 404 23.08 -10.14 25.70
N GLY A 405 23.20 -9.43 26.85
CA GLY A 405 24.46 -9.29 27.58
C GLY A 405 25.05 -10.62 28.04
N GLU A 406 24.21 -11.54 28.54
CA GLU A 406 24.62 -12.91 28.90
C GLU A 406 25.17 -13.68 27.68
N ASP A 407 24.49 -13.57 26.53
CA ASP A 407 24.89 -14.27 25.30
C ASP A 407 26.17 -13.64 24.66
N ILE A 408 26.37 -12.32 24.78
CA ILE A 408 27.62 -11.65 24.38
C ILE A 408 28.77 -12.19 25.26
N ALA A 409 28.62 -12.21 26.58
CA ALA A 409 29.63 -12.70 27.50
C ALA A 409 29.95 -14.20 27.31
N ALA A 410 28.95 -14.99 26.88
CA ALA A 410 29.11 -16.40 26.59
C ALA A 410 29.65 -16.69 25.16
N GLY A 411 29.97 -15.67 24.36
CA GLY A 411 30.46 -15.81 22.97
C GLY A 411 29.42 -16.40 22.01
N LYS A 412 28.13 -16.26 22.30
CA LYS A 412 27.04 -16.80 21.45
C LYS A 412 26.54 -15.76 20.44
N ALA A 413 26.74 -14.46 20.69
CA ALA A 413 26.35 -13.39 19.80
C ALA A 413 27.30 -13.30 18.59
N MET A 414 26.83 -12.73 17.48
CA MET A 414 27.65 -12.52 16.28
C MET A 414 28.82 -11.54 16.53
N SER A 415 28.70 -10.64 17.51
CA SER A 415 29.75 -9.72 17.92
C SER A 415 29.94 -9.73 19.45
N ASP A 416 31.16 -9.44 19.88
CA ASP A 416 31.51 -9.23 21.29
C ASP A 416 31.40 -7.76 21.73
N ALA A 417 31.02 -6.84 20.84
CA ALA A 417 30.79 -5.44 21.15
C ALA A 417 29.77 -5.29 22.28
N PRO A 418 30.02 -4.45 23.30
CA PRO A 418 29.11 -4.30 24.42
C PRO A 418 27.81 -3.58 23.96
N LEU A 419 26.70 -3.88 24.63
CA LEU A 419 25.48 -3.08 24.45
C LEU A 419 25.78 -1.62 24.88
N PRO A 420 25.25 -0.62 24.14
CA PRO A 420 25.37 0.79 24.54
C PRO A 420 24.81 1.02 25.95
N GLY A 421 25.45 1.86 26.75
CA GLY A 421 25.08 2.11 28.14
C GLY A 421 23.63 2.58 28.33
N TRP A 422 23.07 3.27 27.34
CA TRP A 422 21.67 3.72 27.38
C TRP A 422 20.67 2.55 27.32
N VAL A 423 21.06 1.37 26.86
CA VAL A 423 20.19 0.19 26.81
C VAL A 423 19.89 -0.33 28.22
N THR A 424 20.86 -0.22 29.14
CA THR A 424 20.85 -0.77 30.50
C THR A 424 20.73 0.30 31.59
N ASP A 425 20.35 1.53 31.24
CA ASP A 425 20.24 2.66 32.18
C ASP A 425 18.99 2.65 33.09
N GLY A 426 18.22 1.57 33.01
CA GLY A 426 17.00 1.37 33.81
C GLY A 426 15.69 1.66 33.08
N ARG A 427 15.73 2.10 31.85
CA ARG A 427 14.52 2.33 31.01
C ARG A 427 13.74 1.04 30.74
N ASP A 428 12.44 1.20 30.43
CA ASP A 428 11.55 0.09 30.04
C ASP A 428 11.34 -0.04 28.54
N GLY A 429 12.01 0.80 27.74
CA GLY A 429 11.92 0.84 26.29
C GLY A 429 12.41 2.15 25.71
N VAL A 430 12.26 2.30 24.41
CA VAL A 430 12.70 3.47 23.63
C VAL A 430 11.54 4.31 23.10
N HIS A 431 10.30 3.82 23.16
CA HIS A 431 9.09 4.51 22.70
C HIS A 431 8.11 4.70 23.85
N GLY A 432 7.41 5.82 23.87
CA GLY A 432 6.39 6.13 24.86
C GLY A 432 5.64 7.42 24.50
N SER A 433 4.76 7.86 25.40
CA SER A 433 3.96 9.07 25.21
C SER A 433 4.80 10.35 25.04
N ALA A 434 6.02 10.38 25.60
CA ALA A 434 6.96 11.50 25.45
C ALA A 434 7.77 11.47 24.13
N GLY A 435 7.55 10.46 23.28
CA GLY A 435 8.28 10.27 22.03
C GLY A 435 9.26 9.10 22.07
N SER A 436 10.28 9.16 21.23
CA SER A 436 11.23 8.06 21.01
C SER A 436 12.66 8.47 21.37
N TRP A 437 13.41 7.53 21.94
CA TRP A 437 14.77 7.77 22.43
C TRP A 437 15.72 8.23 21.33
N SER A 438 16.50 9.27 21.64
CA SER A 438 17.61 9.79 20.84
C SER A 438 18.91 9.68 21.65
N PRO A 439 19.84 8.80 21.26
CA PRO A 439 21.15 8.72 21.92
C PRO A 439 21.95 10.02 21.83
N GLY A 440 21.91 10.67 20.65
CA GLY A 440 22.64 11.92 20.43
C GLY A 440 22.16 13.10 21.27
N GLN A 441 20.88 13.12 21.67
CA GLN A 441 20.31 14.15 22.53
C GLN A 441 20.07 13.68 23.98
N SER A 442 20.33 12.42 24.29
CA SER A 442 20.12 11.78 25.58
C SER A 442 18.72 12.03 26.18
N ARG A 443 17.69 12.06 25.31
CA ARG A 443 16.28 12.26 25.69
C ARG A 443 15.34 11.65 24.66
N ASN A 444 14.07 11.52 25.04
CA ASN A 444 13.03 11.19 24.07
C ASN A 444 12.69 12.42 23.22
N LEU A 445 12.59 12.20 21.91
CA LEU A 445 12.15 13.21 20.94
C LEU A 445 10.68 12.97 20.62
N PRO A 446 9.84 14.00 20.75
CA PRO A 446 8.45 13.92 20.35
C PRO A 446 8.35 13.73 18.84
N ARG A 447 7.18 13.32 18.37
CA ARG A 447 6.88 13.31 16.94
C ARG A 447 7.03 14.73 16.38
N SER A 448 7.49 14.82 15.12
CA SER A 448 7.60 16.11 14.42
C SER A 448 6.26 16.85 14.38
N THR A 449 6.30 18.14 14.72
CA THR A 449 5.16 19.08 14.67
C THR A 449 5.14 19.90 13.40
N ALA A 450 5.97 19.56 12.39
CA ALA A 450 5.94 20.22 11.09
C ALA A 450 4.54 20.17 10.47
N THR A 451 4.17 21.24 9.74
CA THR A 451 2.81 21.40 9.20
C THR A 451 2.36 20.19 8.36
N VAL A 452 3.28 19.57 7.62
CA VAL A 452 3.00 18.38 6.83
C VAL A 452 2.55 17.20 7.69
N HIS A 453 3.13 17.03 8.90
CA HIS A 453 2.76 15.96 9.81
C HIS A 453 1.48 16.23 10.61
N GLN A 454 1.09 17.50 10.78
CA GLN A 454 -0.19 17.88 11.41
C GLN A 454 -1.40 17.44 10.57
N ARG A 455 -1.21 17.19 9.27
CA ARG A 455 -2.25 16.66 8.38
C ARG A 455 -2.54 15.17 8.64
N GLN A 456 -1.62 14.45 9.26
CA GLN A 456 -1.77 13.05 9.61
C GLN A 456 -2.46 12.92 10.98
N LEU A 457 -3.79 13.03 10.99
CA LEU A 457 -4.58 13.00 12.25
C LEU A 457 -4.43 11.68 13.01
N PHE A 458 -4.32 10.58 12.27
CA PHE A 458 -4.04 9.24 12.79
C PHE A 458 -2.83 8.66 12.05
N PRO A 459 -1.63 9.10 12.46
CA PRO A 459 -0.40 8.59 11.86
C PRO A 459 -0.19 7.11 12.19
N ASP A 460 0.74 6.47 11.48
CA ASP A 460 1.19 5.13 11.83
C ASP A 460 1.79 5.12 13.25
N PRO A 461 1.11 4.53 14.27
CA PRO A 461 1.55 4.64 15.65
C PRO A 461 2.73 3.72 15.93
N LEU A 462 3.68 4.16 16.74
CA LEU A 462 4.67 3.30 17.37
C LEU A 462 4.17 2.75 18.70
N LEU A 463 4.76 1.64 19.12
CA LEU A 463 4.46 1.03 20.42
C LEU A 463 4.64 2.06 21.57
N GLY A 464 3.61 2.20 22.40
CA GLY A 464 3.63 3.14 23.53
C GLY A 464 3.20 4.57 23.20
N GLU A 465 2.91 4.91 21.94
CA GLU A 465 2.24 6.17 21.59
C GLU A 465 0.76 6.11 21.94
N SER A 466 0.24 7.22 22.47
CA SER A 466 -1.19 7.39 22.68
C SER A 466 -1.84 7.81 21.38
N ALA A 467 -2.90 7.11 20.95
CA ALA A 467 -3.78 7.56 19.88
C ALA A 467 -4.90 8.43 20.47
N ASP A 468 -5.18 9.58 19.84
CA ASP A 468 -6.41 10.32 20.13
C ASP A 468 -7.59 9.46 19.63
N SER A 469 -8.51 9.10 20.53
CA SER A 469 -9.68 8.30 20.19
C SER A 469 -10.88 9.13 19.76
N GLY A 470 -10.82 10.47 19.85
CA GLY A 470 -11.95 11.37 19.66
C GLY A 470 -13.05 11.18 20.70
N ILE A 471 -14.09 12.00 20.63
CA ILE A 471 -15.24 11.98 21.56
C ILE A 471 -16.37 11.17 20.94
N THR A 472 -16.77 10.07 21.58
CA THR A 472 -17.91 9.25 21.13
C THR A 472 -19.23 9.97 21.42
N VAL A 473 -20.07 10.10 20.42
CA VAL A 473 -21.43 10.66 20.51
C VAL A 473 -22.44 9.55 20.74
N TRP A 474 -22.33 8.50 19.93
CA TRP A 474 -23.20 7.34 19.97
C TRP A 474 -22.55 6.12 19.32
N GLU A 475 -22.90 4.93 19.74
CA GLU A 475 -22.44 3.70 19.11
C GLU A 475 -23.41 2.55 19.34
N ASN A 476 -23.34 1.56 18.44
CA ASN A 476 -23.94 0.24 18.60
C ASN A 476 -22.90 -0.87 18.34
N GLU A 477 -23.34 -2.10 18.09
CA GLU A 477 -22.45 -3.21 17.76
C GLU A 477 -21.78 -3.04 16.37
N GLY A 478 -22.40 -2.33 15.45
CA GLY A 478 -21.98 -2.17 14.06
C GLY A 478 -21.12 -0.92 13.80
N VAL A 479 -21.44 0.19 14.43
CA VAL A 479 -20.81 1.49 14.15
C VAL A 479 -20.56 2.31 15.40
N ARG A 480 -19.61 3.25 15.29
CA ARG A 480 -19.33 4.31 16.25
C ARG A 480 -19.41 5.66 15.56
N LEU A 481 -20.24 6.59 16.08
CA LEU A 481 -20.24 8.01 15.72
C LEU A 481 -19.41 8.79 16.75
N TRP A 482 -18.42 9.53 16.26
CA TRP A 482 -17.50 10.30 17.11
C TRP A 482 -17.04 11.58 16.40
N HIS A 483 -16.35 12.49 17.11
CA HIS A 483 -15.84 13.74 16.55
C HIS A 483 -14.56 14.21 17.26
N GLN A 484 -13.92 15.27 16.72
CA GLN A 484 -12.74 15.96 17.28
C GLN A 484 -13.00 17.45 17.50
N ASP A 485 -14.18 17.84 17.98
CA ASP A 485 -14.63 19.21 18.28
C ASP A 485 -14.54 20.21 17.11
N ASP A 486 -14.70 19.77 15.88
CA ASP A 486 -14.62 20.63 14.69
C ASP A 486 -15.96 20.68 13.90
N GLY A 487 -17.03 20.18 14.47
CA GLY A 487 -18.36 20.15 13.87
C GLY A 487 -18.54 19.09 12.77
N ILE A 488 -17.63 18.13 12.65
CA ILE A 488 -17.70 17.02 11.69
C ILE A 488 -17.92 15.71 12.46
N GLY A 489 -19.03 15.03 12.19
CA GLY A 489 -19.29 13.69 12.69
C GLY A 489 -18.50 12.65 11.89
N ILE A 490 -17.84 11.72 12.57
CA ILE A 490 -17.06 10.65 11.94
C ILE A 490 -17.71 9.31 12.28
N VAL A 491 -18.01 8.50 11.27
CA VAL A 491 -18.58 7.16 11.45
C VAL A 491 -17.52 6.12 11.12
N SER A 492 -17.27 5.24 12.07
CA SER A 492 -16.34 4.10 11.91
C SER A 492 -17.07 2.79 12.18
N PHE A 493 -16.84 1.76 11.35
CA PHE A 493 -17.42 0.44 11.53
C PHE A 493 -16.65 -0.35 12.60
N LYS A 494 -17.40 -1.20 13.34
CA LYS A 494 -16.85 -2.03 14.43
C LYS A 494 -16.82 -3.52 14.07
N THR A 495 -17.39 -3.89 12.94
CA THR A 495 -17.46 -5.27 12.46
C THR A 495 -16.12 -5.75 11.91
N LYS A 496 -15.89 -7.07 11.92
CA LYS A 496 -14.68 -7.66 11.33
C LYS A 496 -14.62 -7.35 9.84
N MET A 497 -13.47 -6.89 9.35
CA MET A 497 -13.27 -6.46 7.95
C MET A 497 -14.23 -5.35 7.51
N ASN A 498 -14.82 -4.65 8.47
CA ASN A 498 -15.83 -3.61 8.25
C ASN A 498 -17.00 -4.09 7.35
N THR A 499 -17.43 -5.35 7.55
CA THR A 499 -18.58 -5.93 6.84
C THR A 499 -19.87 -5.28 7.28
N VAL A 500 -20.83 -5.20 6.36
CA VAL A 500 -22.12 -4.57 6.56
C VAL A 500 -23.15 -5.63 6.96
N ASN A 501 -23.68 -5.51 8.18
CA ASN A 501 -24.79 -6.27 8.72
C ASN A 501 -25.92 -5.31 9.16
N ASP A 502 -27.03 -5.84 9.69
CA ASP A 502 -28.17 -5.01 10.11
C ASP A 502 -27.77 -3.93 11.13
N ALA A 503 -26.88 -4.23 12.09
CA ALA A 503 -26.43 -3.25 13.06
C ALA A 503 -25.65 -2.08 12.42
N VAL A 504 -24.93 -2.33 11.32
CA VAL A 504 -24.27 -1.28 10.53
C VAL A 504 -25.31 -0.46 9.76
N LEU A 505 -26.30 -1.10 9.14
CA LEU A 505 -27.36 -0.42 8.39
C LEU A 505 -28.16 0.53 9.29
N ASP A 506 -28.69 0.01 10.39
CA ASP A 506 -29.47 0.78 11.36
C ASP A 506 -28.62 1.88 12.00
N GLY A 507 -27.35 1.55 12.30
CA GLY A 507 -26.40 2.49 12.85
C GLY A 507 -26.08 3.65 11.91
N LEU A 508 -25.88 3.39 10.62
CA LEU A 508 -25.66 4.45 9.61
C LEU A 508 -26.86 5.39 9.48
N GLN A 509 -28.08 4.84 9.43
CA GLN A 509 -29.30 5.65 9.38
C GLN A 509 -29.42 6.55 10.62
N HIS A 510 -29.15 6.00 11.81
CA HIS A 510 -29.12 6.76 13.06
C HIS A 510 -28.03 7.85 13.02
N CYS A 511 -26.81 7.52 12.60
CA CYS A 511 -25.71 8.48 12.51
C CYS A 511 -26.02 9.63 11.55
N VAL A 512 -26.68 9.38 10.41
CA VAL A 512 -27.12 10.44 9.50
C VAL A 512 -28.13 11.36 10.21
N ALA A 513 -29.15 10.80 10.88
CA ALA A 513 -30.14 11.58 11.60
C ALA A 513 -29.52 12.43 12.74
N GLU A 514 -28.53 11.88 13.42
CA GLU A 514 -27.81 12.58 14.49
C GLU A 514 -26.90 13.69 13.92
N CYS A 515 -26.23 13.41 12.79
CA CYS A 515 -25.39 14.42 12.14
C CYS A 515 -26.23 15.59 11.59
N GLU A 516 -27.40 15.35 11.06
CA GLU A 516 -28.31 16.41 10.60
C GLU A 516 -28.75 17.37 11.71
N LYS A 517 -28.78 16.92 12.97
CA LYS A 517 -29.14 17.75 14.14
C LYS A 517 -27.94 18.49 14.71
N ASN A 518 -26.79 17.86 14.82
CA ASN A 518 -25.71 18.29 15.70
C ASN A 518 -24.39 18.58 14.98
N PHE A 519 -24.24 18.20 13.72
CA PHE A 519 -23.03 18.38 12.94
C PHE A 519 -23.31 19.05 11.60
N ARG A 520 -22.32 19.70 11.03
CA ARG A 520 -22.43 20.33 9.71
C ARG A 520 -22.09 19.41 8.54
N ALA A 521 -21.44 18.28 8.82
CA ALA A 521 -21.10 17.26 7.83
C ALA A 521 -20.81 15.91 8.51
N MET A 522 -20.83 14.84 7.72
CA MET A 522 -20.48 13.49 8.14
C MET A 522 -19.35 12.91 7.28
N VAL A 523 -18.39 12.20 7.90
CA VAL A 523 -17.34 11.44 7.20
C VAL A 523 -17.46 9.96 7.61
N ILE A 524 -17.49 9.06 6.64
CA ILE A 524 -17.35 7.61 6.88
C ILE A 524 -15.87 7.28 6.71
N TRP A 525 -15.21 6.87 7.79
CA TRP A 525 -13.78 6.60 7.83
C TRP A 525 -13.44 5.41 8.74
N GLN A 526 -12.47 4.60 8.32
CA GLN A 526 -11.97 3.47 9.09
C GLN A 526 -10.53 3.72 9.53
N SER A 527 -10.21 3.37 10.78
CA SER A 527 -8.84 3.53 11.32
C SER A 527 -7.81 2.62 10.63
N GLY A 528 -8.26 1.52 10.01
CA GLY A 528 -7.44 0.55 9.30
C GLY A 528 -8.13 0.06 8.03
N GLU A 529 -7.44 -0.76 7.25
CA GLU A 529 -8.00 -1.43 6.08
C GLU A 529 -8.75 -2.71 6.46
N PRO A 530 -9.76 -3.06 5.64
CA PRO A 530 -10.31 -2.39 4.46
C PRO A 530 -11.25 -1.25 4.81
N PHE A 531 -11.66 -0.43 3.80
CA PHE A 531 -12.82 0.46 3.98
C PHE A 531 -14.08 -0.34 4.30
N SER A 532 -14.39 -1.36 3.48
CA SER A 532 -15.38 -2.39 3.77
C SER A 532 -15.22 -3.58 2.81
N ALA A 533 -15.32 -4.79 3.34
CA ALA A 533 -15.34 -6.02 2.53
C ALA A 533 -16.72 -6.34 1.93
N GLY A 534 -17.74 -5.47 2.15
CA GLY A 534 -19.10 -5.63 1.64
C GLY A 534 -20.06 -6.26 2.65
N ALA A 535 -21.17 -6.81 2.16
CA ALA A 535 -22.25 -7.35 2.98
C ALA A 535 -21.84 -8.63 3.74
N ASP A 536 -22.50 -8.90 4.87
CA ASP A 536 -22.39 -10.16 5.60
C ASP A 536 -23.10 -11.30 4.86
N LEU A 537 -22.34 -11.98 3.99
CA LEU A 537 -22.85 -13.10 3.18
C LEU A 537 -23.31 -14.31 4.04
N LYS A 538 -22.78 -14.45 5.27
CA LYS A 538 -23.13 -15.59 6.13
C LYS A 538 -24.56 -15.47 6.66
N GLY A 539 -24.92 -14.29 7.15
CA GLY A 539 -26.28 -13.98 7.59
C GLY A 539 -27.28 -14.09 6.44
N ALA A 540 -26.94 -13.51 5.28
CA ALA A 540 -27.74 -13.56 4.06
C ALA A 540 -28.05 -14.99 3.60
N LEU A 541 -27.01 -15.85 3.50
CA LEU A 541 -27.16 -17.26 3.10
C LEU A 541 -28.01 -18.07 4.11
N GLY A 542 -27.93 -17.74 5.41
CA GLY A 542 -28.74 -18.34 6.45
C GLY A 542 -30.23 -18.15 6.18
N LEU A 543 -30.67 -16.92 5.95
CA LEU A 543 -32.06 -16.59 5.65
C LEU A 543 -32.61 -17.34 4.43
N VAL A 544 -31.82 -17.39 3.36
CA VAL A 544 -32.21 -18.09 2.12
C VAL A 544 -32.37 -19.61 2.35
N LYS A 545 -31.43 -20.24 3.05
CA LYS A 545 -31.48 -21.68 3.37
C LYS A 545 -32.61 -22.06 4.29
N GLU A 546 -33.03 -21.15 5.18
CA GLU A 546 -34.18 -21.32 6.06
C GLU A 546 -35.53 -21.07 5.35
N GLY A 547 -35.52 -20.68 4.07
CA GLY A 547 -36.72 -20.32 3.31
C GLY A 547 -37.36 -19.00 3.74
N ARG A 548 -36.67 -18.16 4.50
CA ARG A 548 -37.16 -16.85 5.01
C ARG A 548 -36.97 -15.76 3.98
N ILE A 549 -37.58 -15.94 2.80
CA ILE A 549 -37.36 -15.05 1.63
C ILE A 549 -37.88 -13.63 1.89
N ASP A 550 -38.98 -13.48 2.63
CA ASP A 550 -39.52 -12.15 2.99
C ASP A 550 -38.53 -11.38 3.88
N ALA A 551 -37.93 -12.04 4.87
CA ALA A 551 -36.92 -11.43 5.74
C ALA A 551 -35.62 -11.09 4.94
N PHE A 552 -35.22 -11.95 4.02
CA PHE A 552 -34.11 -11.68 3.12
C PHE A 552 -34.37 -10.48 2.21
N THR A 553 -35.59 -10.41 1.62
CA THR A 553 -36.03 -9.27 0.80
C THR A 553 -36.04 -7.95 1.59
N ALA A 554 -36.53 -8.01 2.85
CA ALA A 554 -36.55 -6.86 3.76
C ALA A 554 -35.13 -6.38 4.09
N MET A 555 -34.19 -7.29 4.28
CA MET A 555 -32.78 -6.96 4.51
C MET A 555 -32.21 -6.17 3.31
N ILE A 556 -32.45 -6.60 2.06
CA ILE A 556 -32.01 -5.89 0.86
C ILE A 556 -32.68 -4.52 0.76
N SER A 557 -33.98 -4.44 1.06
CA SER A 557 -34.69 -3.16 1.09
C SER A 557 -34.11 -2.18 2.11
N ASN A 558 -33.73 -2.65 3.31
CA ASN A 558 -33.06 -1.84 4.33
C ASN A 558 -31.68 -1.37 3.85
N PHE A 559 -30.92 -2.22 3.13
CA PHE A 559 -29.65 -1.83 2.55
C PHE A 559 -29.82 -0.70 1.53
N GLN A 560 -30.78 -0.84 0.60
CA GLN A 560 -31.11 0.19 -0.38
C GLN A 560 -31.58 1.49 0.29
N ALA A 561 -32.44 1.40 1.31
CA ALA A 561 -32.88 2.56 2.08
C ALA A 561 -31.71 3.28 2.77
N THR A 562 -30.73 2.54 3.31
CA THR A 562 -29.53 3.10 3.91
C THR A 562 -28.67 3.83 2.87
N SER A 563 -28.44 3.22 1.68
CA SER A 563 -27.73 3.87 0.57
C SER A 563 -28.40 5.17 0.15
N MET A 564 -29.73 5.14 -0.01
CA MET A 564 -30.51 6.34 -0.36
C MET A 564 -30.50 7.38 0.77
N ARG A 565 -30.48 6.96 2.05
CA ARG A 565 -30.37 7.84 3.21
C ARG A 565 -29.03 8.59 3.23
N LEU A 566 -27.91 7.92 2.86
CA LEU A 566 -26.62 8.56 2.69
C LEU A 566 -26.63 9.60 1.56
N LYS A 567 -27.23 9.25 0.41
CA LYS A 567 -27.29 10.11 -0.78
C LYS A 567 -28.09 11.39 -0.56
N TYR A 568 -29.19 11.28 0.18
CA TYR A 568 -30.15 12.36 0.40
C TYR A 568 -30.08 12.97 1.80
N ALA A 569 -28.99 12.73 2.53
CA ALA A 569 -28.74 13.38 3.80
C ALA A 569 -28.72 14.91 3.67
N LEU A 570 -29.27 15.64 4.65
CA LEU A 570 -29.28 17.10 4.65
C LEU A 570 -27.94 17.73 5.00
N VAL A 571 -26.99 16.93 5.42
CA VAL A 571 -25.57 17.29 5.58
C VAL A 571 -24.71 16.53 4.55
N PRO A 572 -23.59 17.10 4.05
CA PRO A 572 -22.74 16.36 3.14
C PRO A 572 -22.12 15.13 3.83
N VAL A 573 -22.28 13.99 3.20
CA VAL A 573 -21.66 12.73 3.60
C VAL A 573 -20.44 12.49 2.71
N VAL A 574 -19.24 12.38 3.29
CA VAL A 574 -18.00 12.12 2.56
C VAL A 574 -17.48 10.73 2.94
N ALA A 575 -17.27 9.87 1.94
CA ALA A 575 -16.61 8.58 2.14
C ALA A 575 -15.08 8.72 2.02
N ALA A 576 -14.35 8.35 3.06
CA ALA A 576 -12.90 8.34 3.11
C ALA A 576 -12.40 6.91 2.89
N VAL A 577 -12.09 6.56 1.65
CA VAL A 577 -11.83 5.17 1.20
C VAL A 577 -10.34 4.86 1.20
N ARG A 578 -9.96 3.70 1.80
CA ARG A 578 -8.61 3.14 1.77
C ARG A 578 -8.65 1.61 1.70
N GLY A 579 -7.77 1.01 0.91
CA GLY A 579 -7.75 -0.44 0.69
C GLY A 579 -9.00 -0.91 -0.05
N MET A 580 -9.55 -2.06 0.33
CA MET A 580 -10.70 -2.66 -0.34
C MET A 580 -12.02 -1.93 0.01
N ALA A 581 -12.80 -1.60 -1.03
CA ALA A 581 -14.17 -1.14 -0.93
C ALA A 581 -15.01 -2.00 -1.89
N PHE A 582 -15.48 -3.14 -1.40
CA PHE A 582 -16.14 -4.17 -2.20
C PHE A 582 -17.63 -4.22 -1.96
N GLY A 583 -18.40 -4.55 -3.01
CA GLY A 583 -19.84 -4.77 -2.93
C GLY A 583 -20.54 -3.64 -2.22
N GLY A 584 -21.25 -3.94 -1.12
CA GLY A 584 -21.92 -2.94 -0.31
C GLY A 584 -21.06 -1.78 0.18
N GLY A 585 -19.76 -2.01 0.42
CA GLY A 585 -18.83 -0.92 0.73
C GLY A 585 -18.57 0.00 -0.47
N CYS A 586 -18.54 -0.56 -1.67
CA CYS A 586 -18.50 0.21 -2.92
C CYS A 586 -19.79 0.98 -3.11
N GLU A 587 -20.95 0.37 -2.81
CA GLU A 587 -22.25 1.01 -2.94
C GLU A 587 -22.40 2.22 -1.99
N PHE A 588 -21.94 2.13 -0.74
CA PHE A 588 -21.97 3.27 0.18
C PHE A 588 -21.12 4.45 -0.29
N GLN A 589 -19.88 4.19 -0.78
CA GLN A 589 -19.08 5.28 -1.32
C GLN A 589 -19.68 5.89 -2.59
N MET A 590 -20.36 5.09 -3.43
CA MET A 590 -21.05 5.60 -4.62
C MET A 590 -22.22 6.53 -4.29
N HIS A 591 -22.87 6.33 -3.13
CA HIS A 591 -23.99 7.13 -2.63
C HIS A 591 -23.54 8.31 -1.74
N ALA A 592 -22.28 8.40 -1.37
CA ALA A 592 -21.74 9.56 -0.66
C ALA A 592 -21.81 10.82 -1.54
N ALA A 593 -21.96 11.99 -0.92
CA ALA A 593 -21.93 13.27 -1.62
C ALA A 593 -20.59 13.49 -2.34
N ARG A 594 -19.50 13.02 -1.74
CA ARG A 594 -18.14 13.03 -2.30
C ARG A 594 -17.36 11.85 -1.76
N THR A 595 -16.47 11.30 -2.57
CA THR A 595 -15.47 10.32 -2.13
C THR A 595 -14.08 10.97 -2.09
N VAL A 596 -13.36 10.72 -1.00
CA VAL A 596 -11.93 10.96 -0.89
C VAL A 596 -11.26 9.59 -0.80
N ALA A 597 -10.49 9.20 -1.80
CA ALA A 597 -9.90 7.88 -1.88
C ALA A 597 -8.37 7.94 -1.80
N ALA A 598 -7.76 7.08 -1.00
CA ALA A 598 -6.32 6.87 -1.10
C ALA A 598 -5.97 6.27 -2.46
N LEU A 599 -4.78 6.57 -3.01
CA LEU A 599 -4.34 6.04 -4.31
C LEU A 599 -4.48 4.51 -4.37
N GLU A 600 -4.04 3.83 -3.31
CA GLU A 600 -4.16 2.37 -3.16
C GLU A 600 -5.55 2.02 -2.57
N SER A 601 -6.59 2.33 -3.33
CA SER A 601 -7.96 1.90 -3.08
C SER A 601 -8.40 0.96 -4.18
N TYR A 602 -8.85 -0.22 -3.78
CA TYR A 602 -9.30 -1.31 -4.64
C TYR A 602 -10.82 -1.37 -4.56
N ILE A 603 -11.49 -0.81 -5.55
CA ILE A 603 -12.93 -0.55 -5.53
C ILE A 603 -13.61 -1.44 -6.56
N GLY A 604 -14.70 -2.12 -6.18
CA GLY A 604 -15.42 -2.97 -7.12
C GLY A 604 -16.77 -3.46 -6.62
N LEU A 605 -17.69 -3.61 -7.57
CA LEU A 605 -18.94 -4.34 -7.39
C LEU A 605 -18.66 -5.81 -7.72
N VAL A 606 -18.43 -6.62 -6.68
CA VAL A 606 -17.85 -7.97 -6.80
C VAL A 606 -18.88 -9.10 -6.68
N GLU A 607 -20.15 -8.77 -6.60
CA GLU A 607 -21.26 -9.66 -6.32
C GLU A 607 -21.38 -10.81 -7.33
N ALA A 608 -21.07 -10.57 -8.61
CA ALA A 608 -21.08 -11.60 -9.65
C ALA A 608 -20.10 -12.75 -9.34
N GLY A 609 -19.00 -12.45 -8.63
CA GLY A 609 -18.03 -13.46 -8.17
C GLY A 609 -18.63 -14.48 -7.20
N VAL A 610 -19.68 -14.12 -6.47
CA VAL A 610 -20.40 -14.98 -5.51
C VAL A 610 -21.78 -15.42 -6.03
N GLY A 611 -22.09 -15.18 -7.30
CA GLY A 611 -23.34 -15.63 -7.91
C GLY A 611 -24.51 -14.65 -7.79
N LEU A 612 -24.26 -13.41 -7.39
CA LEU A 612 -25.25 -12.38 -7.16
C LEU A 612 -25.01 -11.18 -8.09
N LEU A 613 -25.84 -10.16 -7.99
CA LEU A 613 -25.63 -8.85 -8.62
C LEU A 613 -25.57 -7.74 -7.55
N PRO A 614 -25.01 -6.56 -7.84
CA PRO A 614 -25.10 -5.42 -6.93
C PRO A 614 -26.55 -5.00 -6.68
N ALA A 615 -26.99 -4.97 -5.44
CA ALA A 615 -28.40 -4.68 -5.09
C ALA A 615 -28.58 -3.66 -3.95
N GLY A 616 -27.52 -3.05 -3.48
CA GLY A 616 -27.61 -1.90 -2.56
C GLY A 616 -27.68 -0.54 -3.26
N GLY A 617 -28.01 -0.53 -4.55
CA GLY A 617 -28.12 0.65 -5.40
C GLY A 617 -26.93 0.86 -6.33
N GLY A 618 -25.99 -0.11 -6.42
CA GLY A 618 -24.78 0.00 -7.24
C GLY A 618 -25.07 0.07 -8.73
N LEU A 619 -25.93 -0.82 -9.26
CA LEU A 619 -26.32 -0.80 -10.67
C LEU A 619 -27.16 0.43 -11.00
N LYS A 620 -28.07 0.82 -10.11
CA LYS A 620 -28.86 2.05 -10.22
C LYS A 620 -27.94 3.28 -10.35
N GLU A 621 -26.91 3.39 -9.50
CA GLU A 621 -25.94 4.51 -9.59
C GLU A 621 -25.15 4.48 -10.89
N LEU A 622 -24.75 3.30 -11.38
CA LEU A 622 -24.07 3.17 -12.66
C LEU A 622 -24.96 3.56 -13.85
N ALA A 623 -26.24 3.13 -13.84
CA ALA A 623 -27.22 3.52 -14.85
C ALA A 623 -27.48 5.05 -14.85
N LEU A 624 -27.66 5.62 -13.65
CA LEU A 624 -27.81 7.07 -13.49
C LEU A 624 -26.60 7.86 -13.97
N ARG A 625 -25.39 7.40 -13.66
CA ARG A 625 -24.13 8.02 -14.14
C ARG A 625 -24.01 7.90 -15.67
N ALA A 626 -24.37 6.74 -16.24
CA ALA A 626 -24.38 6.54 -17.69
C ALA A 626 -25.34 7.51 -18.38
N ALA A 627 -26.55 7.68 -17.86
CA ALA A 627 -27.55 8.60 -18.39
C ALA A 627 -27.09 10.07 -18.31
N ARG A 628 -26.55 10.51 -17.17
CA ARG A 628 -26.07 11.88 -16.96
C ARG A 628 -24.84 12.26 -17.81
N ASN A 629 -23.98 11.30 -18.08
CA ASN A 629 -22.75 11.49 -18.86
C ASN A 629 -22.93 11.21 -20.36
N SER A 630 -24.14 10.91 -20.82
CA SER A 630 -24.43 10.69 -22.25
C SER A 630 -24.35 12.02 -23.00
N VAL A 631 -23.65 12.03 -24.15
CA VAL A 631 -23.44 13.23 -24.98
C VAL A 631 -24.67 13.48 -25.85
N ASP A 632 -25.29 12.41 -26.35
CA ASP A 632 -26.37 12.46 -27.36
C ASP A 632 -27.73 12.01 -26.79
N GLY A 633 -27.83 11.93 -25.42
CA GLY A 633 -29.01 11.37 -24.74
C GLY A 633 -29.11 9.84 -24.78
N ASP A 634 -28.18 9.15 -25.45
CA ASP A 634 -28.09 7.69 -25.44
C ASP A 634 -27.11 7.18 -24.38
N PRO A 635 -27.61 6.52 -23.31
CA PRO A 635 -26.77 6.04 -22.23
C PRO A 635 -26.03 4.74 -22.56
N PHE A 636 -26.27 4.08 -23.70
CA PHE A 636 -25.84 2.71 -23.97
C PHE A 636 -24.31 2.51 -23.85
N ASN A 637 -23.50 3.44 -24.36
CA ASN A 637 -22.04 3.33 -24.23
C ASN A 637 -21.56 3.35 -22.77
N GLY A 638 -22.15 4.17 -21.93
CA GLY A 638 -21.91 4.20 -20.48
C GLY A 638 -22.40 2.91 -19.79
N ILE A 639 -23.60 2.46 -20.13
CA ILE A 639 -24.20 1.21 -19.64
C ILE A 639 -23.32 0.00 -20.00
N ARG A 640 -22.80 -0.07 -21.23
CA ARG A 640 -21.90 -1.17 -21.65
C ARG A 640 -20.63 -1.23 -20.80
N LYS A 641 -19.98 -0.09 -20.51
CA LYS A 641 -18.82 -0.02 -19.62
C LYS A 641 -19.16 -0.45 -18.20
N ALA A 642 -20.29 0.02 -17.68
CA ALA A 642 -20.80 -0.36 -16.36
C ALA A 642 -21.10 -1.86 -16.27
N PHE A 643 -21.70 -2.41 -17.33
CA PHE A 643 -21.99 -3.84 -17.47
C PHE A 643 -20.70 -4.68 -17.46
N GLU A 644 -19.69 -4.31 -18.27
CA GLU A 644 -18.40 -5.01 -18.29
C GLU A 644 -17.74 -5.03 -16.90
N ALA A 645 -17.80 -3.92 -16.16
CA ALA A 645 -17.25 -3.84 -14.82
C ALA A 645 -18.02 -4.72 -13.79
N ALA A 646 -19.35 -4.65 -13.78
CA ALA A 646 -20.18 -5.36 -12.81
C ALA A 646 -20.30 -6.87 -13.12
N ALA A 647 -20.54 -7.25 -14.38
CA ALA A 647 -20.70 -8.65 -14.78
C ALA A 647 -19.40 -9.47 -14.67
N MET A 648 -18.24 -8.83 -14.83
CA MET A 648 -16.95 -9.46 -14.64
C MET A 648 -16.42 -9.32 -13.20
N ALA A 649 -17.18 -8.75 -12.29
CA ALA A 649 -16.76 -8.45 -10.91
C ALA A 649 -15.41 -7.73 -10.86
N LYS A 650 -15.19 -6.74 -11.73
CA LYS A 650 -13.91 -6.07 -11.90
C LYS A 650 -13.60 -5.20 -10.69
N VAL A 651 -12.41 -5.39 -10.13
CA VAL A 651 -11.86 -4.56 -9.07
C VAL A 651 -10.81 -3.63 -9.68
N SER A 652 -10.87 -2.34 -9.35
CA SER A 652 -9.84 -1.39 -9.78
C SER A 652 -8.50 -1.67 -9.11
N GLY A 653 -7.40 -1.52 -9.82
CA GLY A 653 -6.04 -1.62 -9.28
C GLY A 653 -5.53 -0.33 -8.63
N SER A 654 -6.37 0.70 -8.60
CA SER A 654 -6.10 2.00 -7.93
C SER A 654 -7.36 2.86 -7.89
N ALA A 655 -7.34 3.95 -7.13
CA ALA A 655 -8.39 4.98 -7.17
C ALA A 655 -8.47 5.69 -8.52
N LEU A 656 -7.35 5.84 -9.24
CA LEU A 656 -7.33 6.41 -10.60
C LEU A 656 -8.07 5.50 -11.59
N GLU A 657 -7.81 4.19 -11.56
CA GLU A 657 -8.54 3.24 -12.40
C GLU A 657 -10.03 3.16 -12.00
N ALA A 658 -10.36 3.32 -10.71
CA ALA A 658 -11.76 3.37 -10.28
C ALA A 658 -12.55 4.53 -10.91
N LYS A 659 -11.91 5.68 -11.19
CA LYS A 659 -12.51 6.77 -11.98
C LYS A 659 -12.79 6.35 -13.42
N GLN A 660 -11.87 5.62 -14.07
CA GLN A 660 -12.06 5.11 -15.43
C GLN A 660 -13.22 4.11 -15.51
N LEU A 661 -13.36 3.26 -14.48
CA LEU A 661 -14.45 2.29 -14.38
C LEU A 661 -15.80 2.92 -14.04
N GLY A 662 -15.85 4.22 -13.73
CA GLY A 662 -17.07 4.92 -13.31
C GLY A 662 -17.52 4.60 -11.87
N LEU A 663 -16.68 3.89 -11.10
CA LEU A 663 -16.93 3.58 -9.67
C LEU A 663 -16.66 4.78 -8.78
N LEU A 664 -15.67 5.61 -9.13
CA LEU A 664 -15.49 6.96 -8.61
C LEU A 664 -15.94 7.99 -9.65
N ARG A 665 -16.39 9.18 -9.17
CA ARG A 665 -16.68 10.32 -10.04
C ARG A 665 -15.40 11.03 -10.42
N GLN A 666 -15.40 11.79 -11.51
CA GLN A 666 -14.22 12.54 -11.96
C GLN A 666 -13.77 13.60 -10.94
N ASP A 667 -14.73 14.18 -10.23
CA ASP A 667 -14.53 15.21 -9.20
C ASP A 667 -14.24 14.66 -7.80
N ASP A 668 -14.24 13.32 -7.59
CA ASP A 668 -13.80 12.70 -6.35
C ASP A 668 -12.30 12.92 -6.15
N VAL A 669 -11.87 13.10 -4.88
CA VAL A 669 -10.51 13.48 -4.53
C VAL A 669 -9.64 12.25 -4.32
N ILE A 670 -8.43 12.26 -4.86
CA ILE A 670 -7.44 11.20 -4.63
C ILE A 670 -6.34 11.75 -3.73
N VAL A 671 -6.02 11.00 -2.68
CA VAL A 671 -4.99 11.31 -1.69
C VAL A 671 -3.86 10.28 -1.81
N PHE A 672 -2.64 10.73 -1.93
CA PHE A 672 -1.48 9.84 -2.07
C PHE A 672 -1.00 9.32 -0.72
N ASN A 673 -1.00 10.18 0.32
CA ASN A 673 -0.65 9.75 1.66
C ASN A 673 -1.87 9.23 2.43
N PRO A 674 -1.97 7.91 2.72
CA PRO A 674 -3.13 7.34 3.38
C PRO A 674 -3.35 7.88 4.81
N PHE A 675 -2.32 8.41 5.47
CA PHE A 675 -2.44 9.01 6.80
C PHE A 675 -3.01 10.43 6.78
N GLU A 676 -3.04 11.09 5.60
CA GLU A 676 -3.72 12.37 5.40
C GLU A 676 -5.20 12.21 4.99
N LEU A 677 -5.66 10.99 4.75
CA LEU A 677 -6.99 10.70 4.21
C LEU A 677 -8.12 11.35 5.03
N LEU A 678 -8.14 11.13 6.35
CA LEU A 678 -9.18 11.70 7.20
C LEU A 678 -9.13 13.23 7.23
N PHE A 679 -7.93 13.82 7.28
CA PHE A 679 -7.76 15.27 7.24
C PHE A 679 -8.38 15.86 5.96
N VAL A 680 -8.07 15.28 4.80
CA VAL A 680 -8.59 15.75 3.51
C VAL A 680 -10.10 15.54 3.43
N ALA A 681 -10.62 14.38 3.86
CA ALA A 681 -12.05 14.09 3.89
C ALA A 681 -12.82 15.08 4.75
N LYS A 682 -12.31 15.42 5.95
CA LYS A 682 -12.91 16.45 6.83
C LYS A 682 -12.90 17.82 6.18
N ARG A 683 -11.81 18.21 5.50
CA ARG A 683 -11.72 19.49 4.79
C ARG A 683 -12.68 19.57 3.61
N VAL A 684 -12.82 18.50 2.83
CA VAL A 684 -13.82 18.40 1.76
C VAL A 684 -15.22 18.52 2.32
N ALA A 685 -15.56 17.76 3.37
CA ALA A 685 -16.87 17.80 4.03
C ALA A 685 -17.20 19.21 4.58
N ALA A 686 -16.23 19.84 5.26
CA ALA A 686 -16.37 21.20 5.76
C ALA A 686 -16.60 22.22 4.63
N SER A 687 -15.79 22.16 3.56
CA SER A 687 -15.93 23.05 2.40
C SER A 687 -17.29 22.92 1.72
N MET A 688 -17.82 21.71 1.59
CA MET A 688 -19.16 21.46 1.05
C MET A 688 -20.22 22.10 1.93
N ALA A 689 -20.14 21.90 3.25
CA ALA A 689 -21.08 22.48 4.21
C ALA A 689 -21.03 24.02 4.17
N ASP A 690 -19.84 24.61 4.21
CA ASP A 690 -19.61 26.07 4.18
C ASP A 690 -20.08 26.72 2.86
N SER A 691 -20.08 25.93 1.76
CA SER A 691 -20.61 26.37 0.45
C SER A 691 -22.14 26.26 0.33
N GLY A 692 -22.84 25.91 1.40
CA GLY A 692 -24.29 25.76 1.40
C GLY A 692 -24.77 24.53 0.64
N TRP A 693 -24.02 23.43 0.69
CA TRP A 693 -24.36 22.20 0.02
C TRP A 693 -25.77 21.71 0.35
N ARG A 694 -26.45 21.17 -0.64
CA ARG A 694 -27.74 20.51 -0.52
C ARG A 694 -27.71 19.18 -1.27
N PRO A 695 -28.45 18.15 -0.80
CA PRO A 695 -28.58 16.93 -1.57
C PRO A 695 -29.22 17.20 -2.93
N PRO A 696 -28.88 16.43 -3.97
CA PRO A 696 -29.55 16.55 -5.27
C PRO A 696 -31.02 16.19 -5.14
N LEU A 697 -31.85 16.67 -6.04
CA LEU A 697 -33.22 16.18 -6.15
C LEU A 697 -33.23 14.71 -6.59
N PRO A 698 -34.18 13.88 -6.11
CA PRO A 698 -34.34 12.50 -6.57
C PRO A 698 -34.49 12.47 -8.09
N ALA A 699 -33.69 11.61 -8.75
CA ALA A 699 -33.76 11.46 -10.19
C ALA A 699 -35.04 10.74 -10.61
N ARG A 700 -35.79 11.35 -11.52
CA ARG A 700 -37.08 10.84 -12.03
C ARG A 700 -37.11 10.68 -13.54
N ASP A 701 -36.00 10.98 -14.21
CA ASP A 701 -35.84 11.08 -15.65
C ASP A 701 -34.57 10.37 -16.14
N ILE A 702 -34.27 9.23 -15.54
CA ILE A 702 -33.11 8.41 -15.92
C ILE A 702 -33.40 7.75 -17.26
N SER A 703 -32.81 8.24 -18.34
CA SER A 703 -32.90 7.61 -19.67
C SER A 703 -32.21 6.24 -19.65
N VAL A 704 -32.90 5.22 -20.11
CA VAL A 704 -32.40 3.84 -20.14
C VAL A 704 -32.30 3.29 -21.55
N ALA A 705 -31.46 2.23 -21.74
CA ALA A 705 -31.25 1.61 -23.05
C ALA A 705 -32.37 0.62 -23.44
N GLY A 706 -33.22 0.26 -22.47
CA GLY A 706 -34.39 -0.59 -22.69
C GLY A 706 -34.06 -2.00 -23.17
N ASP A 707 -35.06 -2.64 -23.79
CA ASP A 707 -35.01 -4.01 -24.31
C ASP A 707 -33.93 -4.20 -25.40
N VAL A 708 -33.75 -3.21 -26.28
CA VAL A 708 -32.70 -3.22 -27.32
C VAL A 708 -31.29 -3.24 -26.69
N GLY A 709 -31.06 -2.45 -25.64
CA GLY A 709 -29.82 -2.45 -24.91
C GLY A 709 -29.56 -3.79 -24.21
N THR A 710 -30.58 -4.30 -23.54
CA THR A 710 -30.55 -5.63 -22.89
C THR A 710 -30.22 -6.74 -23.90
N ALA A 711 -30.88 -6.76 -25.06
CA ALA A 711 -30.62 -7.75 -26.13
C ALA A 711 -29.17 -7.67 -26.64
N SER A 712 -28.64 -6.46 -26.82
CA SER A 712 -27.25 -6.23 -27.27
C SER A 712 -26.23 -6.77 -26.26
N LEU A 713 -26.44 -6.53 -24.98
CA LEU A 713 -25.55 -7.05 -23.89
C LEU A 713 -25.67 -8.57 -23.76
N LYS A 714 -26.89 -9.13 -23.85
CA LYS A 714 -27.11 -10.60 -23.86
C LYS A 714 -26.43 -11.28 -25.02
N MET A 715 -26.42 -10.67 -26.21
CA MET A 715 -25.67 -11.19 -27.35
C MET A 715 -24.16 -11.30 -27.06
N MET A 716 -23.57 -10.30 -26.37
CA MET A 716 -22.16 -10.39 -25.92
C MET A 716 -21.96 -11.60 -24.98
N LEU A 717 -22.87 -11.79 -24.03
CA LEU A 717 -22.81 -12.93 -23.09
C LEU A 717 -22.96 -14.27 -23.82
N VAL A 718 -23.82 -14.38 -24.83
CA VAL A 718 -23.96 -15.61 -25.66
C VAL A 718 -22.61 -15.94 -26.31
N ASN A 719 -21.96 -14.95 -26.94
CA ASN A 719 -20.66 -15.18 -27.55
C ASN A 719 -19.61 -15.66 -26.55
N MET A 720 -19.61 -15.09 -25.35
CA MET A 720 -18.69 -15.49 -24.26
C MET A 720 -18.99 -16.90 -23.74
N ARG A 721 -20.29 -17.29 -23.64
CA ARG A 721 -20.71 -18.62 -23.20
C ARG A 721 -20.36 -19.67 -24.25
N GLU A 722 -20.67 -19.44 -25.52
CA GLU A 722 -20.34 -20.37 -26.62
C GLU A 722 -18.81 -20.50 -26.81
N GLY A 723 -18.05 -19.41 -26.55
CA GLY A 723 -16.59 -19.42 -26.48
C GLY A 723 -16.03 -20.06 -25.23
N ARG A 724 -16.86 -20.48 -24.26
CA ARG A 724 -16.48 -21.08 -22.96
C ARG A 724 -15.63 -20.16 -22.08
N PHE A 725 -15.78 -18.85 -22.23
CA PHE A 725 -15.14 -17.84 -21.37
C PHE A 725 -15.93 -17.65 -20.07
N ILE A 726 -17.25 -17.93 -20.10
CA ILE A 726 -18.15 -17.85 -18.93
C ILE A 726 -18.98 -19.14 -18.84
N SER A 727 -19.42 -19.46 -17.59
CA SER A 727 -20.32 -20.59 -17.35
C SER A 727 -21.78 -20.25 -17.73
N PRO A 728 -22.67 -21.25 -17.83
CA PRO A 728 -24.11 -20.99 -17.95
C PRO A 728 -24.68 -20.14 -16.80
N HIS A 729 -24.16 -20.32 -15.59
CA HIS A 729 -24.61 -19.54 -14.45
C HIS A 729 -24.08 -18.09 -14.49
N ASP A 730 -22.86 -17.86 -14.98
CA ASP A 730 -22.35 -16.50 -15.26
C ASP A 730 -23.20 -15.78 -16.31
N TYR A 731 -23.70 -16.52 -17.34
CA TYR A 731 -24.63 -15.97 -18.34
C TYR A 731 -25.94 -15.51 -17.68
N GLU A 732 -26.46 -16.29 -16.76
CA GLU A 732 -27.69 -15.99 -16.02
C GLU A 732 -27.53 -14.73 -15.17
N ILE A 733 -26.43 -14.63 -14.42
CA ILE A 733 -26.10 -13.46 -13.58
C ILE A 733 -25.93 -12.22 -14.47
N GLY A 734 -25.11 -12.33 -15.53
CA GLY A 734 -24.85 -11.24 -16.46
C GLY A 734 -26.13 -10.77 -17.16
N SER A 735 -27.04 -11.69 -17.49
CA SER A 735 -28.32 -11.35 -18.13
C SER A 735 -29.20 -10.49 -17.24
N ARG A 736 -29.22 -10.74 -15.90
CA ARG A 736 -29.95 -9.93 -14.93
C ARG A 736 -29.28 -8.58 -14.66
N ILE A 737 -27.94 -8.53 -14.66
CA ILE A 737 -27.21 -7.27 -14.60
C ILE A 737 -27.53 -6.39 -15.81
N ALA A 738 -27.55 -6.99 -17.03
CA ALA A 738 -27.92 -6.29 -18.25
C ALA A 738 -29.34 -5.74 -18.20
N ASP A 739 -30.30 -6.57 -17.75
CA ASP A 739 -31.71 -6.18 -17.60
C ASP A 739 -31.85 -5.00 -16.65
N THR A 740 -31.22 -5.05 -15.47
CA THR A 740 -31.26 -3.98 -14.47
C THR A 740 -30.65 -2.68 -15.00
N LEU A 741 -29.45 -2.72 -15.59
CA LEU A 741 -28.76 -1.53 -16.10
C LEU A 741 -29.52 -0.86 -17.26
N CYS A 742 -30.22 -1.67 -18.06
CA CYS A 742 -31.00 -1.18 -19.22
C CYS A 742 -32.44 -0.75 -18.83
N GLY A 743 -32.85 -0.92 -17.56
CA GLY A 743 -34.18 -0.49 -17.09
C GLY A 743 -35.29 -1.54 -17.24
N GLY A 744 -34.93 -2.80 -17.55
CA GLY A 744 -35.89 -3.89 -17.70
C GLY A 744 -36.52 -3.94 -19.10
N ASN A 745 -37.69 -4.58 -19.19
CA ASN A 745 -38.42 -4.77 -20.44
C ASN A 745 -39.29 -3.54 -20.80
N ILE A 746 -38.64 -2.46 -21.15
CA ILE A 746 -39.24 -1.19 -21.59
C ILE A 746 -38.52 -0.66 -22.84
N GLU A 747 -39.14 0.27 -23.57
CA GLU A 747 -38.58 0.85 -24.80
C GLU A 747 -37.28 1.62 -24.51
N ARG A 748 -36.35 1.59 -25.46
CA ARG A 748 -35.13 2.40 -25.45
C ARG A 748 -35.49 3.88 -25.36
N GLY A 749 -34.82 4.63 -24.52
CA GLY A 749 -35.06 6.06 -24.31
C GLY A 749 -36.19 6.36 -23.33
N SER A 750 -36.86 5.34 -22.79
CA SER A 750 -37.80 5.54 -21.67
C SER A 750 -37.11 6.18 -20.49
N ALA A 751 -37.84 7.04 -19.77
CA ALA A 751 -37.35 7.63 -18.52
C ALA A 751 -37.91 6.84 -17.33
N VAL A 752 -37.03 6.47 -16.39
CA VAL A 752 -37.38 5.80 -15.13
C VAL A 752 -36.88 6.61 -13.93
N ASP A 753 -37.37 6.31 -12.76
CA ASP A 753 -36.84 6.86 -11.51
C ASP A 753 -35.87 5.89 -10.82
N GLU A 754 -35.28 6.35 -9.72
CA GLU A 754 -34.34 5.52 -8.94
C GLU A 754 -35.04 4.33 -8.29
N ALA A 755 -36.33 4.48 -7.87
CA ALA A 755 -37.07 3.42 -7.24
C ALA A 755 -37.32 2.24 -8.19
N TRP A 756 -37.62 2.53 -9.47
CA TRP A 756 -37.76 1.52 -10.51
C TRP A 756 -36.49 0.65 -10.66
N LEU A 757 -35.32 1.27 -10.72
CA LEU A 757 -34.05 0.54 -10.86
C LEU A 757 -33.72 -0.26 -9.58
N LEU A 758 -34.00 0.30 -8.39
CA LEU A 758 -33.83 -0.40 -7.12
C LEU A 758 -34.74 -1.62 -7.00
N ASP A 759 -35.97 -1.54 -7.51
CA ASP A 759 -36.89 -2.68 -7.54
C ASP A 759 -36.38 -3.80 -8.46
N LEU A 760 -35.82 -3.45 -9.61
CA LEU A 760 -35.19 -4.44 -10.51
C LEU A 760 -33.96 -5.10 -9.83
N GLU A 761 -33.09 -4.32 -9.22
CA GLU A 761 -31.95 -4.87 -8.45
C GLU A 761 -32.43 -5.87 -7.40
N ARG A 762 -33.38 -5.49 -6.56
CA ARG A 762 -33.90 -6.31 -5.47
C ARG A 762 -34.55 -7.59 -5.98
N LYS A 763 -35.39 -7.49 -7.01
CA LYS A 763 -36.04 -8.62 -7.64
C LYS A 763 -35.01 -9.64 -8.12
N HIS A 764 -34.09 -9.21 -8.95
CA HIS A 764 -33.09 -10.11 -9.54
C HIS A 764 -32.10 -10.67 -8.52
N PHE A 765 -31.75 -9.90 -7.50
CA PHE A 765 -30.90 -10.37 -6.39
C PHE A 765 -31.56 -11.51 -5.61
N VAL A 766 -32.84 -11.35 -5.28
CA VAL A 766 -33.62 -12.36 -4.53
C VAL A 766 -33.80 -13.62 -5.37
N GLU A 767 -34.08 -13.49 -6.68
CA GLU A 767 -34.19 -14.62 -7.59
C GLU A 767 -32.86 -15.38 -7.71
N LEU A 768 -31.71 -14.69 -7.86
CA LEU A 768 -30.38 -15.31 -7.92
C LEU A 768 -30.01 -16.02 -6.63
N ALA A 769 -30.30 -15.43 -5.47
CA ALA A 769 -29.96 -16.01 -4.17
C ALA A 769 -30.67 -17.34 -3.90
N GLN A 770 -31.85 -17.56 -4.52
CA GLN A 770 -32.58 -18.82 -4.41
C GLN A 770 -32.02 -19.93 -5.31
N MET A 771 -31.13 -19.61 -6.26
CA MET A 771 -30.53 -20.59 -7.17
C MET A 771 -29.47 -21.46 -6.44
N PRO A 772 -29.53 -22.79 -6.59
CA PRO A 772 -28.56 -23.68 -5.93
C PRO A 772 -27.10 -23.33 -6.26
N LEU A 773 -26.79 -23.00 -7.51
CA LEU A 773 -25.43 -22.65 -7.95
C LEU A 773 -24.92 -21.37 -7.28
N THR A 774 -25.77 -20.38 -7.04
CA THR A 774 -25.43 -19.19 -6.26
C THR A 774 -25.11 -19.55 -4.80
N GLN A 775 -25.93 -20.38 -4.17
CA GLN A 775 -25.70 -20.83 -2.78
C GLN A 775 -24.38 -21.61 -2.64
N GLU A 776 -24.02 -22.42 -3.64
CA GLU A 776 -22.73 -23.08 -3.70
C GLU A 776 -21.55 -22.07 -3.79
N ARG A 777 -21.67 -21.06 -4.63
CA ARG A 777 -20.64 -19.99 -4.75
C ARG A 777 -20.44 -19.26 -3.45
N ILE A 778 -21.52 -18.87 -2.79
CA ILE A 778 -21.44 -18.17 -1.49
C ILE A 778 -20.79 -19.09 -0.44
N ALA A 779 -21.23 -20.34 -0.33
CA ALA A 779 -20.69 -21.31 0.63
C ALA A 779 -19.19 -21.56 0.38
N HIS A 780 -18.79 -21.74 -0.88
CA HIS A 780 -17.37 -21.92 -1.26
C HIS A 780 -16.53 -20.69 -0.89
N THR A 781 -17.01 -19.49 -1.20
CA THR A 781 -16.28 -18.25 -0.89
C THR A 781 -16.12 -18.08 0.63
N LEU A 782 -17.15 -18.36 1.43
CA LEU A 782 -17.07 -18.32 2.88
C LEU A 782 -16.06 -19.34 3.45
N ALA A 783 -15.96 -20.52 2.84
CA ALA A 783 -15.04 -21.58 3.27
C ALA A 783 -13.59 -21.35 2.85
N THR A 784 -13.36 -20.77 1.66
CA THR A 784 -12.03 -20.73 1.02
C THR A 784 -11.45 -19.33 0.83
N GLY A 785 -12.28 -18.29 0.93
CA GLY A 785 -11.94 -16.92 0.58
C GLY A 785 -11.74 -16.70 -0.93
N LYS A 786 -12.16 -17.64 -1.79
CA LYS A 786 -11.99 -17.59 -3.25
C LYS A 786 -13.33 -17.79 -3.96
N PRO A 787 -13.57 -17.09 -5.08
CA PRO A 787 -14.77 -17.31 -5.88
C PRO A 787 -14.77 -18.70 -6.52
N LEU A 788 -15.96 -19.30 -6.62
CA LEU A 788 -16.21 -20.54 -7.38
C LEU A 788 -16.81 -20.16 -8.74
N ARG A 789 -16.37 -20.85 -9.79
CA ARG A 789 -17.04 -20.82 -11.12
C ARG A 789 -17.62 -22.21 -11.40
N ASN A 790 -18.94 -22.32 -11.34
CA ASN A 790 -19.74 -23.52 -11.58
C ASN A 790 -20.73 -23.33 -12.72
#